data_9069c0954802a6a393c367177ec7885b
#
_entry.id   9069c0954802a6a393c367177ec7885b
#
_cell.length_a   1.000
_cell.length_b   1.000
_cell.length_c   1.000
_cell.angle_alpha   90.00
_cell.angle_beta   90.00
_cell.angle_gamma   90.00
#
_symmetry.space_group_name_H-M   'P 1'
#
loop_
_entity.id
_entity.type
_entity.pdbx_description
1 polymer ?
#
loop_
_entity_poly.entity_id
_entity_poly.type
_entity_poly.pdbx_seq_one_letter_code
_entity_poly.pdbx_strand_id
1 'polypeptide(L)'
;MVKSYLKYEHAKAFGVVASTSSNIVWIANDRNSTGVGQAVVAANEEVLCWDIKKGELLSRWRDDTCTVPVTCIAQSRTDKDVFAVGYEDGSIRLWDSKISTVIVSFNGHKSAITQLDFDRSGIRLASGSKDTDIIIWDLVAEVGQFKLRGHKDQVTGLRFIEPLAEVQDEDGSRAMVLDGEKSSDGFILSTGKDSLLKLWDLSSRHCIETHISQTNGECWALGVSPGSEACITAGNDGEMKVWSLDVDGLAASVGRVDVATTKHLTDRGTLHRQNKDRALEVEFHPKKDYFAVHGSEKAVEIWRMRTEAEVKKGLLRKRRRRREKQKDPKQNEQEAEEDEGAVDVASADIGDVFVQYVVVRTGGKLRSAAWALPSGQKDLHILVGTTNNQLEYFNVPSKEKNDKKTKQDIPDYTRALSVDLPGHRADIRALSLSSDDKMLATAANGSLKIWNVKTQACIRTFECGYALSCAFLPGDKVVVVGTKSGELQLFDVASAALLDSVDAHEGAIWSLNVHPDGRSVVSGSADKSAKFWDFRIVQEEVLGTKRTTPKLKLVHSKTLKVSDDILCLKFSPDSKYIAAALLDNTVKVFFVDSLKLYLNLYGHKLPVLSMDISYDSKLIVTSSADKNIRIWGLDFGDCHKALFGHQDSILQVAFVPHNADSNGHHFFSSSKDRTIRYWDGDKFEQIQRLDGHHGEVWAMAVAHRGNFLVSAGHDKSIRVWDETDEQIFLEEEREREIEELYESTLTTSLERDGDTADANDEFGAASKQTTETLMAGERIAEALDLGMADLNLMKEYEQAKESNPNAAAPQRHIVFMALGNITAEAYVMSVLQKIKAAALHDALLVLPFASVPMLFTFLNLFAVRSMNIPLTCRILFFMLKTHHKQIVASRAMKAMLDGIRANLRATLKKQKDEMGFNLAALKVVGMQIRENSIKDYVDETWEEENHERSAKKRGFVHVA
;
A
#
# COMPACT_ATOMS: atom_id res chain seq x y z
N MET A 1 -10.42 24.77 -35.77
CA MET A 1 -10.40 23.34 -35.47
C MET A 1 -9.84 23.19 -34.07
N VAL A 2 -10.61 22.60 -33.16
CA VAL A 2 -10.12 22.23 -31.84
C VAL A 2 -9.05 21.15 -32.06
N LYS A 3 -7.82 21.41 -31.63
CA LYS A 3 -6.76 20.38 -31.74
C LYS A 3 -6.92 19.39 -30.60
N SER A 4 -7.05 18.15 -30.96
CA SER A 4 -7.00 16.99 -30.07
C SER A 4 -5.59 16.42 -30.03
N TYR A 5 -5.14 16.00 -28.88
CA TYR A 5 -3.91 15.29 -28.65
C TYR A 5 -4.22 13.91 -28.10
N LEU A 6 -3.35 12.92 -28.35
CA LEU A 6 -3.48 11.59 -27.75
C LEU A 6 -3.02 11.64 -26.29
N LYS A 7 -3.70 10.90 -25.46
CA LYS A 7 -3.49 10.84 -24.02
C LYS A 7 -2.51 9.72 -23.68
N TYR A 8 -1.61 9.99 -22.74
CA TYR A 8 -0.78 8.94 -22.13
C TYR A 8 -1.33 8.57 -20.77
N GLU A 9 -1.50 7.27 -20.54
CA GLU A 9 -2.01 6.74 -19.28
C GLU A 9 -1.02 5.78 -18.62
N HIS A 10 -1.09 5.71 -17.30
CA HIS A 10 -0.29 4.79 -16.52
C HIS A 10 -0.76 3.34 -16.75
N ALA A 11 0.01 2.58 -17.53
CA ALA A 11 -0.33 1.20 -17.85
C ALA A 11 0.24 0.20 -16.83
N LYS A 12 1.52 0.35 -16.46
CA LYS A 12 2.24 -0.66 -15.68
C LYS A 12 3.25 -0.03 -14.72
N ALA A 13 3.37 -0.61 -13.52
CA ALA A 13 4.44 -0.30 -12.58
C ALA A 13 5.14 -1.59 -12.15
N PHE A 14 6.46 -1.60 -12.05
CA PHE A 14 7.25 -2.75 -11.60
C PHE A 14 8.58 -2.31 -11.00
N GLY A 15 9.35 -3.26 -10.46
CA GLY A 15 10.67 -2.98 -9.87
C GLY A 15 10.64 -2.66 -8.37
N VAL A 16 9.45 -2.52 -7.75
CA VAL A 16 9.31 -2.40 -6.30
C VAL A 16 8.97 -3.76 -5.72
N VAL A 17 9.70 -4.21 -4.72
CA VAL A 17 9.44 -5.45 -3.97
C VAL A 17 8.70 -5.13 -2.68
N ALA A 18 9.18 -4.11 -1.96
CA ALA A 18 8.58 -3.64 -0.72
C ALA A 18 8.80 -2.13 -0.59
N SER A 19 7.73 -1.38 -0.35
CA SER A 19 7.83 0.05 -0.09
C SER A 19 8.30 0.33 1.35
N THR A 20 8.79 1.55 1.56
CA THR A 20 9.24 2.00 2.88
C THR A 20 8.13 2.59 3.73
N SER A 21 6.89 2.63 3.23
CA SER A 21 5.76 3.28 3.89
C SER A 21 4.93 2.37 4.77
N SER A 22 4.89 1.06 4.49
CA SER A 22 3.93 0.12 5.08
C SER A 22 4.60 -1.02 5.88
N ASN A 23 3.79 -1.77 6.61
CA ASN A 23 4.12 -3.01 7.28
C ASN A 23 4.04 -4.21 6.32
N ILE A 24 4.41 -5.39 6.83
CA ILE A 24 4.33 -6.68 6.13
C ILE A 24 3.33 -7.57 6.85
N VAL A 25 2.56 -8.33 6.09
CA VAL A 25 1.66 -9.36 6.62
C VAL A 25 2.05 -10.72 6.06
N TRP A 26 2.15 -11.71 6.95
CA TRP A 26 2.47 -13.09 6.59
C TRP A 26 1.20 -13.91 6.43
N ILE A 27 1.10 -14.65 5.32
CA ILE A 27 0.04 -15.64 5.10
C ILE A 27 0.66 -17.04 5.14
N ALA A 28 0.16 -17.88 6.05
CA ALA A 28 0.55 -19.28 6.09
C ALA A 28 -0.06 -20.04 4.92
N ASN A 29 0.72 -20.86 4.24
CA ASN A 29 0.21 -21.75 3.21
C ASN A 29 -0.74 -22.81 3.78
N ASP A 30 -1.71 -23.23 3.00
CA ASP A 30 -2.57 -24.36 3.32
C ASP A 30 -1.75 -25.65 3.52
N ARG A 31 -2.28 -26.55 4.34
CA ARG A 31 -1.57 -27.77 4.80
C ARG A 31 -1.04 -28.67 3.68
N ASN A 32 -1.57 -28.55 2.46
CA ASN A 32 -1.22 -29.37 1.31
C ASN A 32 -0.18 -28.75 0.37
N SER A 33 0.28 -27.52 0.61
CA SER A 33 1.26 -26.84 -0.25
C SER A 33 2.68 -26.98 0.32
N THR A 34 3.64 -27.26 -0.57
CA THR A 34 5.07 -27.43 -0.22
C THR A 34 5.82 -26.10 -0.02
N GLY A 35 5.11 -24.98 0.02
CA GLY A 35 5.66 -23.63 0.18
C GLY A 35 5.94 -23.27 1.64
N VAL A 36 6.83 -22.31 1.85
CA VAL A 36 7.15 -21.76 3.18
C VAL A 36 6.02 -20.84 3.66
N GLY A 37 5.40 -20.09 2.76
CA GLY A 37 4.35 -19.10 3.01
C GLY A 37 4.43 -17.94 2.03
N GLN A 38 3.49 -17.03 2.14
CA GLN A 38 3.36 -15.85 1.28
C GLN A 38 3.52 -14.58 2.12
N ALA A 39 4.08 -13.54 1.50
CA ALA A 39 4.18 -12.21 2.10
C ALA A 39 3.32 -11.21 1.33
N VAL A 40 2.45 -10.52 2.03
CA VAL A 40 1.70 -9.38 1.50
C VAL A 40 2.42 -8.11 1.91
N VAL A 41 2.79 -7.31 0.93
CA VAL A 41 3.63 -6.12 1.11
C VAL A 41 3.10 -4.98 0.24
N ALA A 42 3.17 -3.77 0.73
CA ALA A 42 2.87 -2.61 -0.10
C ALA A 42 4.02 -2.29 -1.07
N ALA A 43 3.67 -1.88 -2.26
CA ALA A 43 4.56 -1.37 -3.29
C ALA A 43 4.01 -0.05 -3.84
N ASN A 44 4.26 1.03 -3.10
CA ASN A 44 3.69 2.36 -3.33
C ASN A 44 2.14 2.32 -3.26
N GLU A 45 1.44 2.53 -4.37
CA GLU A 45 -0.04 2.48 -4.44
C GLU A 45 -0.63 1.07 -4.52
N GLU A 46 0.20 0.08 -4.87
CA GLU A 46 -0.23 -1.31 -5.06
C GLU A 46 0.12 -2.17 -3.84
N VAL A 47 -0.58 -3.29 -3.69
CA VAL A 47 -0.23 -4.35 -2.74
C VAL A 47 0.21 -5.58 -3.51
N LEU A 48 1.37 -6.13 -3.15
CA LEU A 48 1.97 -7.29 -3.81
C LEU A 48 1.99 -8.48 -2.88
N CYS A 49 1.62 -9.64 -3.42
CA CYS A 49 1.73 -10.92 -2.73
C CYS A 49 2.87 -11.74 -3.32
N TRP A 50 3.90 -12.02 -2.51
CA TRP A 50 5.10 -12.76 -2.91
C TRP A 50 5.12 -14.17 -2.35
N ASP A 51 5.47 -15.16 -3.18
CA ASP A 51 5.92 -16.47 -2.68
C ASP A 51 7.38 -16.35 -2.23
N ILE A 52 7.61 -16.46 -0.92
CA ILE A 52 8.94 -16.27 -0.34
C ILE A 52 9.92 -17.35 -0.78
N LYS A 53 9.46 -18.61 -1.00
CA LYS A 53 10.33 -19.71 -1.41
C LYS A 53 10.84 -19.56 -2.84
N LYS A 54 9.97 -19.16 -3.76
CA LYS A 54 10.31 -19.01 -5.17
C LYS A 54 10.83 -17.62 -5.52
N GLY A 55 10.46 -16.60 -4.73
CA GLY A 55 10.71 -15.21 -5.05
C GLY A 55 9.85 -14.69 -6.21
N GLU A 56 8.73 -15.34 -6.50
CA GLU A 56 7.80 -14.99 -7.58
C GLU A 56 6.63 -14.17 -7.05
N LEU A 57 6.15 -13.24 -7.87
CA LEU A 57 4.94 -12.47 -7.60
C LEU A 57 3.72 -13.34 -7.93
N LEU A 58 2.84 -13.55 -6.94
CA LEU A 58 1.63 -14.35 -7.09
C LEU A 58 0.44 -13.51 -7.54
N SER A 59 0.19 -12.40 -6.85
CA SER A 59 -0.92 -11.50 -7.17
C SER A 59 -0.51 -10.04 -6.93
N ARG A 60 -1.21 -9.15 -7.64
CA ARG A 60 -1.06 -7.70 -7.56
C ARG A 60 -2.45 -7.11 -7.36
N TRP A 61 -2.61 -6.31 -6.32
CA TRP A 61 -3.88 -5.63 -6.04
C TRP A 61 -3.71 -4.15 -6.36
N ARG A 62 -4.38 -3.72 -7.39
CA ARG A 62 -4.34 -2.35 -7.86
C ARG A 62 -5.76 -1.81 -8.05
N ASP A 63 -5.98 -0.60 -7.62
CA ASP A 63 -7.17 0.18 -7.93
C ASP A 63 -6.76 1.37 -8.79
N ASP A 64 -7.26 1.44 -10.03
CA ASP A 64 -6.90 2.47 -11.00
C ASP A 64 -7.36 3.87 -10.57
N THR A 65 -8.32 3.95 -9.63
CA THR A 65 -8.79 5.22 -9.07
C THR A 65 -7.87 5.79 -7.99
N CYS A 66 -6.91 4.99 -7.47
CA CYS A 66 -6.05 5.37 -6.37
C CYS A 66 -4.60 5.51 -6.82
N THR A 67 -4.07 6.71 -6.69
CA THR A 67 -2.65 7.03 -6.95
C THR A 67 -1.84 7.25 -5.68
N VAL A 68 -2.46 7.07 -4.51
CA VAL A 68 -1.89 7.40 -3.20
C VAL A 68 -1.18 6.18 -2.60
N PRO A 69 -0.02 6.34 -1.93
CA PRO A 69 0.71 5.21 -1.38
C PRO A 69 -0.01 4.55 -0.20
N VAL A 70 0.16 3.24 -0.11
CA VAL A 70 -0.30 2.41 1.00
C VAL A 70 0.57 2.66 2.24
N THR A 71 -0.07 2.82 3.39
CA THR A 71 0.60 3.09 4.67
C THR A 71 0.51 1.95 5.68
N CYS A 72 -0.58 1.18 5.65
CA CYS A 72 -0.80 0.09 6.60
C CYS A 72 -1.63 -1.04 5.96
N ILE A 73 -1.33 -2.29 6.31
CA ILE A 73 -2.06 -3.48 5.87
C ILE A 73 -2.41 -4.31 7.11
N ALA A 74 -3.64 -4.76 7.21
CA ALA A 74 -4.10 -5.68 8.23
C ALA A 74 -4.89 -6.82 7.60
N GLN A 75 -4.71 -8.05 8.11
CA GLN A 75 -5.46 -9.22 7.68
C GLN A 75 -6.64 -9.46 8.63
N SER A 76 -7.79 -9.83 8.10
CA SER A 76 -8.93 -10.25 8.92
C SER A 76 -8.60 -11.52 9.73
N ARG A 77 -9.10 -11.58 10.96
CA ARG A 77 -8.88 -12.74 11.85
C ARG A 77 -9.79 -13.92 11.51
N THR A 78 -10.96 -13.65 10.96
CA THR A 78 -11.94 -14.68 10.56
C THR A 78 -11.69 -15.17 9.15
N ASP A 79 -11.61 -14.26 8.19
CA ASP A 79 -11.41 -14.55 6.78
C ASP A 79 -9.99 -14.25 6.36
N LYS A 80 -9.21 -15.28 6.09
CA LYS A 80 -7.79 -15.15 5.71
C LYS A 80 -7.57 -14.45 4.37
N ASP A 81 -8.60 -14.37 3.55
CA ASP A 81 -8.55 -13.80 2.22
C ASP A 81 -8.91 -12.32 2.18
N VAL A 82 -9.44 -11.76 3.28
CA VAL A 82 -9.85 -10.36 3.40
C VAL A 82 -8.77 -9.54 4.09
N PHE A 83 -8.40 -8.43 3.46
CA PHE A 83 -7.37 -7.50 3.93
C PHE A 83 -7.92 -6.07 3.98
N ALA A 84 -7.62 -5.37 5.05
CA ALA A 84 -7.82 -3.93 5.14
C ALA A 84 -6.52 -3.22 4.80
N VAL A 85 -6.58 -2.30 3.86
CA VAL A 85 -5.43 -1.51 3.39
C VAL A 85 -5.73 -0.04 3.63
N GLY A 86 -4.87 0.63 4.38
CA GLY A 86 -4.94 2.07 4.66
C GLY A 86 -4.00 2.85 3.75
N TYR A 87 -4.43 4.04 3.34
CA TYR A 87 -3.72 4.90 2.42
C TYR A 87 -3.33 6.24 3.06
N GLU A 88 -2.46 6.99 2.39
CA GLU A 88 -1.96 8.28 2.89
C GLU A 88 -3.02 9.38 2.85
N ASP A 89 -4.05 9.26 2.03
CA ASP A 89 -5.20 10.18 1.96
C ASP A 89 -6.22 9.98 3.09
N GLY A 90 -6.05 8.94 3.92
CA GLY A 90 -6.98 8.58 4.98
C GLY A 90 -8.09 7.64 4.53
N SER A 91 -8.10 7.18 3.28
CA SER A 91 -9.01 6.14 2.82
C SER A 91 -8.58 4.75 3.30
N ILE A 92 -9.55 3.88 3.53
CA ILE A 92 -9.35 2.47 3.87
C ILE A 92 -10.10 1.66 2.83
N ARG A 93 -9.46 0.66 2.25
CA ARG A 93 -10.08 -0.25 1.28
C ARG A 93 -9.97 -1.69 1.77
N LEU A 94 -11.06 -2.40 1.69
CA LEU A 94 -11.10 -3.83 1.93
C LEU A 94 -10.87 -4.56 0.61
N TRP A 95 -9.89 -5.44 0.62
CA TRP A 95 -9.48 -6.24 -0.53
C TRP A 95 -9.76 -7.70 -0.32
N ASP A 96 -10.23 -8.37 -1.37
CA ASP A 96 -10.24 -9.83 -1.47
C ASP A 96 -8.96 -10.28 -2.21
N SER A 97 -8.13 -11.07 -1.53
CA SER A 97 -6.85 -11.57 -2.07
C SER A 97 -7.03 -12.53 -3.24
N LYS A 98 -8.14 -13.26 -3.31
CA LYS A 98 -8.43 -14.24 -4.39
C LYS A 98 -8.81 -13.56 -5.69
N ILE A 99 -9.67 -12.55 -5.60
CA ILE A 99 -10.21 -11.85 -6.77
C ILE A 99 -9.34 -10.63 -7.10
N SER A 100 -8.53 -10.16 -6.14
CA SER A 100 -7.70 -8.95 -6.25
C SER A 100 -8.52 -7.69 -6.56
N THR A 101 -9.72 -7.58 -5.98
CA THR A 101 -10.64 -6.45 -6.14
C THR A 101 -10.98 -5.81 -4.81
N VAL A 102 -11.34 -4.53 -4.85
CA VAL A 102 -11.84 -3.79 -3.69
C VAL A 102 -13.29 -4.21 -3.41
N ILE A 103 -13.56 -4.65 -2.19
CA ILE A 103 -14.92 -4.98 -1.73
C ILE A 103 -15.64 -3.69 -1.32
N VAL A 104 -15.03 -2.92 -0.40
CA VAL A 104 -15.59 -1.70 0.16
C VAL A 104 -14.48 -0.66 0.34
N SER A 105 -14.81 0.60 0.16
CA SER A 105 -13.93 1.73 0.48
C SER A 105 -14.56 2.63 1.54
N PHE A 106 -13.80 2.92 2.59
CA PHE A 106 -14.22 3.81 3.67
C PHE A 106 -13.43 5.11 3.64
N ASN A 107 -14.13 6.23 3.75
CA ASN A 107 -13.56 7.56 3.83
C ASN A 107 -14.05 8.23 5.12
N GLY A 108 -13.13 8.70 5.97
CA GLY A 108 -13.49 9.33 7.25
C GLY A 108 -12.34 10.05 7.92
N HIS A 109 -11.11 9.54 7.71
CA HIS A 109 -9.91 10.21 8.17
C HIS A 109 -9.48 11.34 7.23
N LYS A 110 -8.85 12.37 7.82
CA LYS A 110 -8.35 13.54 7.08
C LYS A 110 -6.89 13.40 6.65
N SER A 111 -6.16 12.44 7.23
CA SER A 111 -4.73 12.24 6.99
C SER A 111 -4.39 10.75 6.97
N ALA A 112 -3.14 10.44 6.70
CA ALA A 112 -2.63 9.08 6.54
C ALA A 112 -3.03 8.14 7.67
N ILE A 113 -3.47 6.96 7.33
CA ILE A 113 -3.72 5.86 8.25
C ILE A 113 -2.39 5.35 8.79
N THR A 114 -2.27 5.24 10.11
CA THR A 114 -1.05 4.74 10.77
C THR A 114 -1.18 3.30 11.21
N GLN A 115 -2.34 2.90 11.69
CA GLN A 115 -2.60 1.56 12.20
C GLN A 115 -4.01 1.10 11.87
N LEU A 116 -4.14 -0.20 11.62
CA LEU A 116 -5.40 -0.92 11.43
C LEU A 116 -5.39 -2.16 12.30
N ASP A 117 -6.48 -2.45 12.96
CA ASP A 117 -6.67 -3.71 13.68
C ASP A 117 -8.11 -4.21 13.52
N PHE A 118 -8.25 -5.53 13.29
CA PHE A 118 -9.56 -6.18 13.25
C PHE A 118 -9.95 -6.68 14.62
N ASP A 119 -11.22 -6.56 14.92
CA ASP A 119 -11.87 -7.25 16.01
C ASP A 119 -11.73 -8.78 15.84
N ARG A 120 -11.80 -9.54 16.93
CA ARG A 120 -11.72 -11.00 16.92
C ARG A 120 -12.86 -11.65 16.12
N SER A 121 -14.04 -11.05 16.16
CA SER A 121 -15.19 -11.48 15.36
C SER A 121 -15.06 -11.20 13.87
N GLY A 122 -14.12 -10.33 13.46
CA GLY A 122 -13.97 -9.87 12.09
C GLY A 122 -15.08 -8.95 11.59
N ILE A 123 -15.98 -8.50 12.49
CA ILE A 123 -17.11 -7.63 12.14
C ILE A 123 -16.72 -6.16 12.17
N ARG A 124 -15.79 -5.79 13.06
CA ARG A 124 -15.35 -4.41 13.24
C ARG A 124 -13.90 -4.23 12.86
N LEU A 125 -13.60 -3.05 12.39
CA LEU A 125 -12.24 -2.58 12.09
C LEU A 125 -12.01 -1.29 12.86
N ALA A 126 -10.89 -1.19 13.57
CA ALA A 126 -10.41 0.05 14.15
C ALA A 126 -9.30 0.63 13.31
N SER A 127 -9.33 1.92 13.09
CA SER A 127 -8.31 2.68 12.36
C SER A 127 -7.79 3.85 13.18
N GLY A 128 -6.48 4.00 13.24
CA GLY A 128 -5.79 5.16 13.80
C GLY A 128 -5.09 5.94 12.70
N SER A 129 -5.07 7.26 12.80
CA SER A 129 -4.53 8.13 11.78
C SER A 129 -3.61 9.21 12.34
N LYS A 130 -2.91 9.89 11.45
CA LYS A 130 -2.14 11.10 11.75
C LYS A 130 -3.01 12.31 12.10
N ASP A 131 -4.33 12.23 11.83
CA ASP A 131 -5.30 13.27 12.21
C ASP A 131 -5.69 13.25 13.69
N THR A 132 -5.02 12.45 14.53
CA THR A 132 -5.24 12.27 15.98
C THR A 132 -6.46 11.45 16.37
N ASP A 133 -7.30 11.08 15.42
CA ASP A 133 -8.56 10.42 15.64
C ASP A 133 -8.47 8.91 15.48
N ILE A 134 -9.34 8.19 16.16
CA ILE A 134 -9.55 6.75 16.01
C ILE A 134 -10.99 6.55 15.54
N ILE A 135 -11.17 5.84 14.43
CA ILE A 135 -12.51 5.53 13.90
C ILE A 135 -12.77 4.03 13.97
N ILE A 136 -13.96 3.69 14.40
CA ILE A 136 -14.46 2.31 14.41
C ILE A 136 -15.44 2.14 13.26
N TRP A 137 -15.16 1.13 12.44
CA TRP A 137 -15.94 0.79 11.25
C TRP A 137 -16.71 -0.51 11.47
N ASP A 138 -17.95 -0.53 11.03
CA ASP A 138 -18.77 -1.73 10.95
C ASP A 138 -18.66 -2.28 9.52
N LEU A 139 -18.07 -3.46 9.36
CA LEU A 139 -17.86 -4.08 8.07
C LEU A 139 -19.11 -4.68 7.48
N VAL A 140 -20.08 -5.05 8.33
CA VAL A 140 -21.37 -5.60 7.89
C VAL A 140 -22.30 -4.50 7.38
N ALA A 141 -22.35 -3.39 8.12
CA ALA A 141 -23.11 -2.23 7.73
C ALA A 141 -22.42 -1.35 6.71
N GLU A 142 -21.12 -1.56 6.48
CA GLU A 142 -20.24 -0.77 5.60
C GLU A 142 -20.21 0.73 5.96
N VAL A 143 -20.27 1.04 7.27
CA VAL A 143 -20.35 2.43 7.76
C VAL A 143 -19.41 2.64 8.93
N GLY A 144 -18.90 3.87 9.07
CA GLY A 144 -18.22 4.27 10.29
C GLY A 144 -19.22 4.39 11.45
N GLN A 145 -18.98 3.66 12.53
CA GLN A 145 -19.87 3.69 13.70
C GLN A 145 -19.69 4.97 14.48
N PHE A 146 -18.46 5.27 14.89
CA PHE A 146 -18.13 6.48 15.66
C PHE A 146 -16.64 6.78 15.62
N LYS A 147 -16.31 7.98 16.06
CA LYS A 147 -14.98 8.55 16.11
C LYS A 147 -14.62 8.87 17.55
N LEU A 148 -13.47 8.38 18.00
CA LEU A 148 -12.91 8.64 19.33
C LEU A 148 -11.85 9.73 19.22
N ARG A 149 -11.99 10.79 20.00
CA ARG A 149 -11.07 11.92 20.07
C ARG A 149 -10.44 12.01 21.44
N GLY A 150 -9.17 12.39 21.51
CA GLY A 150 -8.50 12.58 22.80
C GLY A 150 -6.98 12.49 22.73
N HIS A 151 -6.38 11.96 21.66
CA HIS A 151 -4.96 12.12 21.41
C HIS A 151 -4.67 13.53 20.89
N LYS A 152 -3.52 14.09 21.29
CA LYS A 152 -3.10 15.45 20.87
C LYS A 152 -2.17 15.44 19.67
N ASP A 153 -1.63 14.29 19.32
CA ASP A 153 -0.77 14.07 18.15
C ASP A 153 -1.15 12.74 17.52
N GLN A 154 -0.50 12.38 16.40
CA GLN A 154 -0.79 11.19 15.61
C GLN A 154 -0.86 9.90 16.47
N VAL A 155 -1.83 9.07 16.16
CA VAL A 155 -1.97 7.72 16.75
C VAL A 155 -0.88 6.83 16.15
N THR A 156 -0.09 6.18 17.00
CA THR A 156 1.04 5.34 16.58
C THR A 156 0.80 3.85 16.76
N GLY A 157 -0.05 3.47 17.72
CA GLY A 157 -0.41 2.09 17.98
C GLY A 157 -1.87 1.95 18.33
N LEU A 158 -2.51 0.86 17.88
CA LEU A 158 -3.91 0.57 18.08
C LEU A 158 -4.11 -0.93 18.17
N ARG A 159 -4.80 -1.43 19.21
CA ARG A 159 -5.12 -2.85 19.35
C ARG A 159 -6.46 -3.05 20.06
N PHE A 160 -7.27 -3.98 19.55
CA PHE A 160 -8.46 -4.46 20.25
C PHE A 160 -8.09 -5.34 21.44
N ILE A 161 -8.79 -5.15 22.55
CA ILE A 161 -8.72 -5.99 23.74
C ILE A 161 -10.11 -6.54 24.01
N GLU A 162 -10.24 -7.85 23.96
CA GLU A 162 -11.48 -8.55 24.21
C GLU A 162 -11.28 -9.52 25.37
N PRO A 163 -12.07 -9.42 26.43
CA PRO A 163 -12.05 -10.39 27.50
C PRO A 163 -12.48 -11.76 26.98
N LEU A 164 -11.69 -12.77 27.27
CA LEU A 164 -12.04 -14.17 27.00
C LEU A 164 -13.07 -14.62 28.02
N ALA A 165 -14.32 -14.79 27.64
CA ALA A 165 -15.29 -15.50 28.46
C ALA A 165 -14.93 -17.01 28.43
N GLU A 166 -14.29 -17.51 29.47
CA GLU A 166 -14.12 -18.96 29.67
C GLU A 166 -15.38 -19.52 30.25
N VAL A 167 -16.19 -20.23 29.49
CA VAL A 167 -17.24 -21.11 29.99
C VAL A 167 -16.63 -22.49 30.18
N GLN A 168 -16.54 -22.94 31.41
CA GLN A 168 -16.21 -24.32 31.73
C GLN A 168 -17.47 -25.18 31.58
N ASP A 169 -17.52 -26.00 30.54
CA ASP A 169 -18.54 -27.03 30.42
C ASP A 169 -18.26 -28.12 31.46
N GLU A 170 -19.32 -28.70 32.03
CA GLU A 170 -19.24 -29.75 33.05
C GLU A 170 -18.43 -31.00 32.66
N ASP A 171 -18.09 -31.13 31.37
CA ASP A 171 -17.31 -32.24 30.79
C ASP A 171 -15.80 -31.94 30.62
N GLY A 172 -15.30 -30.81 31.11
CA GLY A 172 -13.87 -30.48 31.08
C GLY A 172 -13.29 -30.18 29.70
N SER A 173 -14.10 -30.07 28.65
CA SER A 173 -13.71 -29.60 27.34
C SER A 173 -13.90 -28.08 27.22
N ARG A 174 -12.83 -27.36 26.89
CA ARG A 174 -12.89 -25.91 26.63
C ARG A 174 -13.65 -25.64 25.36
N ALA A 175 -14.96 -25.43 25.44
CA ALA A 175 -15.77 -24.93 24.35
C ALA A 175 -15.92 -23.42 24.49
N MET A 176 -15.55 -22.66 23.45
CA MET A 176 -15.84 -21.24 23.35
C MET A 176 -17.33 -21.08 23.00
N VAL A 177 -18.14 -20.65 23.95
CA VAL A 177 -19.53 -20.28 23.70
C VAL A 177 -19.62 -18.76 23.62
N LEU A 178 -20.12 -18.29 22.51
CA LEU A 178 -20.57 -16.91 22.32
C LEU A 178 -21.93 -16.78 23.02
N ASP A 179 -21.91 -16.35 24.30
CA ASP A 179 -23.17 -16.08 24.99
C ASP A 179 -23.84 -14.80 24.49
N GLY A 180 -25.03 -14.96 23.93
CA GLY A 180 -25.85 -13.95 23.24
C GLY A 180 -26.55 -12.93 24.11
N GLU A 181 -26.16 -12.65 25.38
CA GLU A 181 -26.94 -11.70 26.23
C GLU A 181 -26.14 -10.61 26.96
N LYS A 182 -24.80 -10.63 26.94
CA LYS A 182 -23.97 -9.49 27.40
C LYS A 182 -22.68 -9.42 26.58
N SER A 183 -22.77 -9.15 25.31
CA SER A 183 -21.59 -8.80 24.54
C SER A 183 -21.10 -7.44 25.03
N SER A 184 -20.03 -7.43 25.81
CA SER A 184 -19.22 -6.23 25.95
C SER A 184 -18.74 -5.87 24.54
N ASP A 185 -18.97 -4.65 24.11
CA ASP A 185 -18.50 -4.16 22.79
C ASP A 185 -16.98 -4.19 22.66
N GLY A 186 -16.26 -4.63 23.71
CA GLY A 186 -14.81 -4.71 23.75
C GLY A 186 -14.15 -3.41 24.15
N PHE A 187 -12.81 -3.46 24.25
CA PHE A 187 -11.99 -2.32 24.61
C PHE A 187 -10.93 -2.08 23.55
N ILE A 188 -10.43 -0.86 23.47
CA ILE A 188 -9.33 -0.50 22.58
C ILE A 188 -8.21 0.13 23.40
N LEU A 189 -7.00 -0.35 23.14
CA LEU A 189 -5.78 0.26 23.64
C LEU A 189 -5.13 1.04 22.52
N SER A 190 -4.84 2.32 22.76
CA SER A 190 -4.22 3.20 21.80
C SER A 190 -3.01 3.91 22.37
N THR A 191 -1.99 4.13 21.53
CA THR A 191 -0.82 4.96 21.83
C THR A 191 -0.69 6.05 20.80
N GLY A 192 -0.20 7.20 21.24
CA GLY A 192 0.05 8.32 20.37
C GLY A 192 1.47 8.84 20.49
N LYS A 193 1.87 9.65 19.53
CA LYS A 193 3.13 10.40 19.56
C LYS A 193 3.15 11.42 20.70
N ASP A 194 2.00 11.75 21.27
CA ASP A 194 1.81 12.55 22.48
C ASP A 194 2.28 11.87 23.78
N SER A 195 2.96 10.72 23.70
CA SER A 195 3.41 9.88 24.81
C SER A 195 2.30 9.33 25.72
N LEU A 196 1.06 9.35 25.28
CA LEU A 196 -0.06 8.84 26.05
C LEU A 196 -0.43 7.41 25.62
N LEU A 197 -0.76 6.60 26.61
CA LEU A 197 -1.41 5.31 26.46
C LEU A 197 -2.83 5.47 26.98
N LYS A 198 -3.82 5.20 26.14
CA LYS A 198 -5.25 5.33 26.47
C LYS A 198 -5.99 4.03 26.30
N LEU A 199 -6.84 3.74 27.26
CA LEU A 199 -7.77 2.60 27.26
C LEU A 199 -9.19 3.13 27.04
N TRP A 200 -9.85 2.66 25.99
CA TRP A 200 -11.18 3.08 25.59
C TRP A 200 -12.18 1.96 25.78
N ASP A 201 -13.36 2.30 26.28
CA ASP A 201 -14.51 1.42 26.26
C ASP A 201 -15.39 1.74 25.04
N LEU A 202 -15.66 0.75 24.23
CA LEU A 202 -16.49 0.91 23.03
C LEU A 202 -17.98 1.00 23.35
N SER A 203 -18.41 0.44 24.48
CA SER A 203 -19.80 0.47 24.89
C SER A 203 -20.20 1.85 25.41
N SER A 204 -19.41 2.43 26.27
CA SER A 204 -19.62 3.79 26.82
C SER A 204 -19.07 4.89 25.89
N ARG A 205 -18.16 4.53 24.98
CA ARG A 205 -17.50 5.43 24.03
C ARG A 205 -16.63 6.50 24.68
N HIS A 206 -16.12 6.22 25.87
CA HIS A 206 -15.25 7.12 26.64
C HIS A 206 -13.90 6.50 26.91
N CYS A 207 -12.93 7.37 27.21
CA CYS A 207 -11.62 6.96 27.66
C CYS A 207 -11.72 6.60 29.17
N ILE A 208 -11.43 5.33 29.52
CA ILE A 208 -11.44 4.86 30.90
C ILE A 208 -10.20 5.34 31.63
N GLU A 209 -9.01 5.10 31.06
CA GLU A 209 -7.73 5.41 31.67
C GLU A 209 -6.77 6.06 30.68
N THR A 210 -5.97 6.99 31.19
CA THR A 210 -4.90 7.63 30.43
C THR A 210 -3.62 7.54 31.25
N HIS A 211 -2.59 6.95 30.69
CA HIS A 211 -1.27 6.78 31.27
C HIS A 211 -0.17 7.40 30.42
N ILE A 212 0.93 7.77 31.06
CA ILE A 212 2.11 8.24 30.33
C ILE A 212 2.93 7.03 29.89
N SER A 213 2.93 6.74 28.59
CA SER A 213 3.62 5.59 28.03
C SER A 213 5.14 5.71 28.07
N GLN A 214 5.68 6.89 27.87
CA GLN A 214 7.11 7.17 27.91
C GLN A 214 7.41 8.40 28.73
N THR A 215 8.51 8.38 29.49
CA THR A 215 8.92 9.50 30.34
C THR A 215 9.67 10.55 29.54
N ASN A 216 10.45 10.11 28.55
CA ASN A 216 11.30 10.98 27.75
C ASN A 216 10.95 10.79 26.26
N GLY A 217 10.02 11.55 25.75
CA GLY A 217 9.77 11.59 24.31
C GLY A 217 8.52 10.86 23.84
N GLU A 218 8.48 10.58 22.56
CA GLU A 218 7.34 10.11 21.81
C GLU A 218 7.16 8.59 21.95
N CYS A 219 5.91 8.11 21.98
CA CYS A 219 5.61 6.66 21.88
C CYS A 219 5.36 6.31 20.41
N TRP A 220 6.07 5.28 19.92
CA TRP A 220 6.01 4.89 18.52
C TRP A 220 5.48 3.48 18.28
N ALA A 221 5.62 2.57 19.24
CA ALA A 221 5.24 1.19 19.06
C ALA A 221 4.42 0.67 20.25
N LEU A 222 3.40 -0.12 19.94
CA LEU A 222 2.54 -0.81 20.88
C LEU A 222 2.48 -2.29 20.50
N GLY A 223 2.87 -3.17 21.42
CA GLY A 223 2.68 -4.61 21.30
C GLY A 223 1.78 -5.12 22.44
N VAL A 224 0.82 -5.97 22.11
CA VAL A 224 -0.07 -6.62 23.09
C VAL A 224 0.19 -8.12 23.04
N SER A 225 0.27 -8.77 24.20
CA SER A 225 0.44 -10.21 24.29
C SER A 225 -0.78 -10.95 23.72
N PRO A 226 -0.62 -12.17 23.19
CA PRO A 226 -1.74 -12.93 22.62
C PRO A 226 -2.89 -13.21 23.61
N GLY A 227 -2.60 -13.26 24.90
CA GLY A 227 -3.60 -13.38 25.97
C GLY A 227 -4.18 -12.06 26.47
N SER A 228 -3.75 -10.92 25.89
CA SER A 228 -4.14 -9.56 26.33
C SER A 228 -3.83 -9.22 27.81
N GLU A 229 -3.01 -10.03 28.49
CA GLU A 229 -2.64 -9.82 29.91
C GLU A 229 -1.54 -8.76 30.09
N ALA A 230 -0.74 -8.51 29.06
CA ALA A 230 0.36 -7.58 29.10
C ALA A 230 0.49 -6.80 27.79
N CYS A 231 0.92 -5.55 27.88
CA CYS A 231 1.32 -4.78 26.72
C CYS A 231 2.69 -4.13 26.92
N ILE A 232 3.38 -3.87 25.81
CA ILE A 232 4.68 -3.22 25.78
C ILE A 232 4.56 -1.96 24.93
N THR A 233 4.96 -0.83 25.48
CA THR A 233 5.08 0.43 24.75
C THR A 233 6.55 0.76 24.56
N ALA A 234 6.93 1.23 23.37
CA ALA A 234 8.30 1.58 23.06
C ALA A 234 8.40 2.98 22.42
N GLY A 235 9.42 3.70 22.84
CA GLY A 235 9.60 5.10 22.49
C GLY A 235 10.81 5.39 21.60
N ASN A 236 11.30 6.61 21.70
CA ASN A 236 12.35 7.18 20.87
C ASN A 236 13.77 7.00 21.45
N ASP A 237 13.88 6.62 22.71
CA ASP A 237 15.13 6.55 23.50
C ASP A 237 15.62 5.10 23.78
N GLY A 238 14.98 4.12 23.15
CA GLY A 238 15.30 2.71 23.38
C GLY A 238 14.71 2.12 24.68
N GLU A 239 13.92 2.89 25.43
CA GLU A 239 13.16 2.37 26.55
C GLU A 239 11.88 1.67 26.10
N MET A 240 11.59 0.55 26.73
CA MET A 240 10.33 -0.19 26.57
C MET A 240 9.67 -0.32 27.93
N LYS A 241 8.47 0.20 28.09
CA LYS A 241 7.67 0.02 29.29
C LYS A 241 6.76 -1.18 29.14
N VAL A 242 6.69 -1.96 30.21
CA VAL A 242 5.84 -3.13 30.31
C VAL A 242 4.67 -2.83 31.23
N TRP A 243 3.47 -3.06 30.72
CA TRP A 243 2.22 -2.84 31.43
C TRP A 243 1.52 -4.18 31.63
N SER A 244 0.93 -4.42 32.82
CA SER A 244 -0.01 -5.51 32.98
C SER A 244 -1.43 -4.98 32.87
N LEU A 245 -2.27 -5.73 32.18
CA LEU A 245 -3.68 -5.43 31.96
C LEU A 245 -4.53 -6.43 32.73
N ASP A 246 -5.42 -5.92 33.56
CA ASP A 246 -6.40 -6.73 34.27
C ASP A 246 -7.67 -6.88 33.43
N VAL A 247 -7.69 -7.95 32.60
CA VAL A 247 -8.78 -8.22 31.67
C VAL A 247 -10.06 -8.66 32.41
N ASP A 248 -9.91 -9.39 33.53
CA ASP A 248 -11.04 -9.87 34.32
C ASP A 248 -11.74 -8.72 35.05
N GLY A 249 -10.96 -7.79 35.58
CA GLY A 249 -11.47 -6.55 36.17
C GLY A 249 -12.16 -5.67 35.14
N LEU A 250 -11.64 -5.60 33.92
CA LEU A 250 -12.27 -4.86 32.80
C LEU A 250 -13.61 -5.47 32.40
N ALA A 251 -13.69 -6.78 32.27
CA ALA A 251 -14.94 -7.48 31.96
C ALA A 251 -16.03 -7.25 33.03
N ALA A 252 -15.62 -7.17 34.30
CA ALA A 252 -16.53 -6.90 35.43
C ALA A 252 -16.97 -5.44 35.54
N SER A 253 -16.23 -4.51 34.94
CA SER A 253 -16.50 -3.05 34.98
C SER A 253 -17.52 -2.59 33.92
N VAL A 254 -17.83 -3.40 32.92
CA VAL A 254 -18.77 -3.08 31.85
C VAL A 254 -20.16 -2.72 32.43
N GLY A 255 -20.60 -1.49 32.15
CA GLY A 255 -21.91 -0.99 32.51
C GLY A 255 -22.05 -0.47 33.95
N ARG A 256 -20.96 -0.33 34.71
CA ARG A 256 -20.97 0.33 36.05
C ARG A 256 -20.35 1.71 35.94
N VAL A 257 -21.15 2.74 36.14
CA VAL A 257 -20.76 4.17 36.08
C VAL A 257 -19.88 4.60 37.27
N ASP A 258 -19.79 3.81 38.33
CA ASP A 258 -19.16 4.19 39.62
C ASP A 258 -17.73 3.66 39.83
N VAL A 259 -17.05 3.14 38.80
CA VAL A 259 -15.75 2.47 38.97
C VAL A 259 -14.57 3.41 38.70
N ALA A 260 -14.59 4.63 39.18
CA ALA A 260 -13.48 5.58 39.10
C ALA A 260 -12.25 5.23 39.98
N THR A 261 -12.22 4.06 40.65
CA THR A 261 -11.18 3.74 41.63
C THR A 261 -10.30 2.53 41.33
N THR A 262 -10.63 1.69 40.39
CA THR A 262 -9.83 0.51 40.04
C THR A 262 -8.98 0.80 38.81
N LYS A 263 -7.64 0.73 38.98
CA LYS A 263 -6.70 0.83 37.89
C LYS A 263 -6.54 -0.52 37.19
N HIS A 264 -6.92 -0.60 35.94
CA HIS A 264 -6.82 -1.80 35.10
C HIS A 264 -5.47 -1.92 34.40
N LEU A 265 -4.79 -0.78 34.16
CA LEU A 265 -3.44 -0.72 33.61
C LEU A 265 -2.44 -0.42 34.71
N THR A 266 -1.52 -1.35 35.00
CA THR A 266 -0.46 -1.14 35.99
C THR A 266 0.91 -1.18 35.33
N ASP A 267 1.74 -0.15 35.62
CA ASP A 267 3.13 -0.08 35.17
C ASP A 267 3.96 -1.11 35.95
N ARG A 268 4.60 -2.04 35.27
CA ARG A 268 5.48 -3.06 35.87
C ARG A 268 6.95 -2.62 35.83
N GLY A 269 7.32 -1.65 34.99
CA GLY A 269 8.67 -1.07 34.88
C GLY A 269 9.23 -1.09 33.45
N THR A 270 10.51 -0.82 33.33
CA THR A 270 11.16 -0.56 32.03
C THR A 270 12.17 -1.61 31.64
N LEU A 271 12.22 -1.93 30.36
CA LEU A 271 13.26 -2.70 29.68
C LEU A 271 14.08 -1.77 28.79
N HIS A 272 15.37 -2.04 28.68
CA HIS A 272 16.24 -1.25 27.81
C HIS A 272 16.70 -2.09 26.62
N ARG A 273 16.53 -1.57 25.42
CA ARG A 273 17.09 -2.14 24.19
C ARG A 273 18.59 -1.90 24.14
N GLN A 274 19.31 -2.72 23.38
CA GLN A 274 20.73 -2.47 23.09
C GLN A 274 20.90 -1.19 22.28
N ASN A 275 19.99 -0.96 21.35
CA ASN A 275 19.99 0.19 20.47
C ASN A 275 19.10 1.30 21.04
N LYS A 276 19.61 2.52 20.96
CA LYS A 276 18.92 3.72 21.47
C LYS A 276 18.04 4.40 20.43
N ASP A 277 17.95 3.84 19.22
CA ASP A 277 17.14 4.40 18.16
C ASP A 277 15.65 4.16 18.40
N ARG A 278 14.83 4.97 17.73
CA ARG A 278 13.38 4.89 17.76
C ARG A 278 12.88 3.48 17.42
N ALA A 279 12.08 2.90 18.27
CA ALA A 279 11.35 1.67 17.97
C ALA A 279 10.25 1.97 16.94
N LEU A 280 10.12 1.14 15.93
CA LEU A 280 9.07 1.26 14.92
C LEU A 280 7.89 0.32 15.20
N GLU A 281 8.18 -0.88 15.68
CA GLU A 281 7.17 -1.89 15.92
C GLU A 281 7.61 -2.88 17.02
N VAL A 282 6.63 -3.35 17.79
CA VAL A 282 6.76 -4.43 18.77
C VAL A 282 5.73 -5.48 18.43
N GLU A 283 6.17 -6.68 18.10
CA GLU A 283 5.27 -7.76 17.70
C GLU A 283 5.50 -9.02 18.54
N PHE A 284 4.44 -9.52 19.18
CA PHE A 284 4.45 -10.76 19.92
C PHE A 284 4.27 -11.96 18.98
N HIS A 285 4.98 -13.04 19.28
CA HIS A 285 4.78 -14.29 18.55
C HIS A 285 3.44 -14.94 18.96
N PRO A 286 2.54 -15.30 18.01
CA PRO A 286 1.18 -15.72 18.35
C PRO A 286 1.07 -17.00 19.17
N LYS A 287 2.08 -17.88 19.13
CA LYS A 287 2.05 -19.21 19.74
C LYS A 287 3.16 -19.51 20.75
N LYS A 288 4.19 -18.68 20.84
CA LYS A 288 5.38 -18.91 21.66
C LYS A 288 5.70 -17.69 22.48
N ASP A 289 6.36 -17.85 23.61
CA ASP A 289 6.71 -16.80 24.56
C ASP A 289 7.89 -15.95 24.08
N TYR A 290 7.77 -15.35 22.89
CA TYR A 290 8.76 -14.47 22.28
C TYR A 290 8.10 -13.22 21.74
N PHE A 291 8.84 -12.13 21.70
CA PHE A 291 8.46 -10.95 20.95
C PHE A 291 9.66 -10.35 20.21
N ALA A 292 9.41 -9.70 19.10
CA ALA A 292 10.38 -9.00 18.30
C ALA A 292 10.20 -7.50 18.43
N VAL A 293 11.31 -6.78 18.51
CA VAL A 293 11.33 -5.32 18.50
C VAL A 293 12.34 -4.88 17.45
N HIS A 294 11.95 -3.95 16.61
CA HIS A 294 12.86 -3.34 15.68
C HIS A 294 12.69 -1.81 15.60
N GLY A 295 13.74 -1.16 15.19
CA GLY A 295 13.79 0.26 14.91
C GLY A 295 14.17 0.52 13.46
N SER A 296 14.66 1.73 13.17
CA SER A 296 15.19 2.11 11.85
C SER A 296 16.59 1.57 11.54
N GLU A 297 17.16 0.78 12.43
CA GLU A 297 18.49 0.19 12.32
C GLU A 297 18.50 -1.07 11.43
N LYS A 298 19.67 -1.73 11.37
CA LYS A 298 19.88 -2.98 10.65
C LYS A 298 19.76 -4.22 11.54
N ALA A 299 18.99 -4.15 12.61
CA ALA A 299 18.89 -5.24 13.58
C ALA A 299 17.49 -5.39 14.17
N VAL A 300 17.01 -6.63 14.23
CA VAL A 300 15.80 -7.03 14.96
C VAL A 300 16.23 -7.67 16.27
N GLU A 301 15.72 -7.17 17.38
CA GLU A 301 15.93 -7.73 18.70
C GLU A 301 14.80 -8.69 19.04
N ILE A 302 15.13 -9.96 19.26
CA ILE A 302 14.19 -10.99 19.70
C ILE A 302 14.35 -11.19 21.19
N TRP A 303 13.24 -11.04 21.93
CA TRP A 303 13.17 -11.19 23.36
C TRP A 303 12.35 -12.43 23.70
N ARG A 304 12.74 -13.09 24.80
CA ARG A 304 12.04 -14.26 25.31
C ARG A 304 11.42 -13.95 26.68
N MET A 305 10.17 -14.34 26.85
CA MET A 305 9.53 -14.40 28.17
C MET A 305 9.92 -15.71 28.87
N ARG A 306 10.38 -15.63 30.11
CA ARG A 306 10.67 -16.81 30.94
C ARG A 306 9.42 -17.35 31.58
N THR A 307 9.32 -18.66 31.68
CA THR A 307 8.26 -19.31 32.42
C THR A 307 8.39 -19.02 33.93
N GLU A 308 7.27 -19.03 34.66
CA GLU A 308 7.27 -18.79 36.11
C GLU A 308 8.27 -19.65 36.88
N ALA A 309 8.42 -20.93 36.48
CA ALA A 309 9.39 -21.83 37.08
C ALA A 309 10.85 -21.40 36.86
N GLU A 310 11.14 -20.79 35.69
CA GLU A 310 12.48 -20.24 35.39
C GLU A 310 12.73 -18.95 36.17
N VAL A 311 11.70 -18.10 36.34
CA VAL A 311 11.76 -16.87 37.14
C VAL A 311 12.01 -17.21 38.59
N LYS A 312 11.24 -18.15 39.20
CA LYS A 312 11.43 -18.64 40.58
C LYS A 312 12.85 -19.14 40.80
N LYS A 313 13.39 -19.99 39.91
CA LYS A 313 14.78 -20.43 39.95
C LYS A 313 15.79 -19.30 39.86
N GLY A 314 15.51 -18.31 39.05
CA GLY A 314 16.37 -17.12 38.87
C GLY A 314 16.46 -16.31 40.16
N LEU A 315 15.30 -16.03 40.77
CA LEU A 315 15.19 -15.30 42.02
C LEU A 315 15.87 -16.01 43.18
N LEU A 316 15.70 -17.35 43.30
CA LEU A 316 16.39 -18.17 44.32
C LEU A 316 17.91 -18.09 44.13
N ARG A 317 18.42 -18.15 42.91
CA ARG A 317 19.86 -18.01 42.62
C ARG A 317 20.36 -16.59 42.94
N LYS A 318 19.59 -15.54 42.67
CA LYS A 318 19.92 -14.15 43.02
C LYS A 318 19.95 -13.95 44.52
N ARG A 319 18.96 -14.49 45.26
CA ARG A 319 18.93 -14.46 46.73
C ARG A 319 20.14 -15.20 47.31
N ARG A 320 20.48 -16.38 46.80
CA ARG A 320 21.67 -17.16 47.22
C ARG A 320 22.96 -16.36 46.97
N ARG A 321 23.16 -15.76 45.83
CA ARG A 321 24.35 -14.95 45.52
C ARG A 321 24.43 -13.68 46.36
N ARG A 322 23.30 -13.05 46.71
CA ARG A 322 23.27 -11.91 47.64
C ARG A 322 23.69 -12.33 49.06
N ARG A 323 23.22 -13.49 49.52
CA ARG A 323 23.65 -14.10 50.81
C ARG A 323 25.14 -14.48 50.82
N GLU A 324 25.63 -15.05 49.76
CA GLU A 324 27.06 -15.39 49.62
C GLU A 324 27.98 -14.13 49.62
N LYS A 325 27.47 -12.98 49.24
CA LYS A 325 28.17 -11.67 49.28
C LYS A 325 28.08 -10.98 50.65
N GLN A 326 27.07 -11.24 51.43
CA GLN A 326 26.93 -10.75 52.81
C GLN A 326 27.64 -11.77 53.74
N LYS A 327 28.88 -11.50 54.13
CA LYS A 327 29.73 -12.39 54.93
C LYS A 327 29.29 -12.47 56.41
N ASP A 328 28.29 -13.29 56.74
CA ASP A 328 28.04 -13.73 58.11
C ASP A 328 27.61 -15.23 58.12
N PRO A 329 28.46 -16.16 58.68
CA PRO A 329 28.20 -17.58 58.46
C PRO A 329 27.32 -18.30 59.46
N LYS A 330 26.71 -17.65 60.43
CA LYS A 330 26.05 -18.35 61.55
C LYS A 330 24.49 -18.36 61.61
N GLN A 331 23.82 -17.70 60.63
CA GLN A 331 22.34 -17.70 60.59
C GLN A 331 21.73 -18.42 59.36
N ASN A 332 22.56 -19.08 58.54
CA ASN A 332 22.19 -19.51 57.21
C ASN A 332 21.48 -20.86 57.07
N GLU A 333 21.41 -21.70 58.12
CA GLU A 333 20.87 -23.07 57.95
C GLU A 333 19.40 -23.21 58.37
N GLN A 334 18.84 -22.39 59.26
CA GLN A 334 17.45 -22.47 59.67
C GLN A 334 16.47 -21.61 58.82
N GLU A 335 16.96 -20.56 58.17
CA GLU A 335 16.15 -19.73 57.24
C GLU A 335 16.08 -20.32 55.81
N ALA A 336 16.85 -21.37 55.48
CA ALA A 336 16.88 -21.95 54.16
C ALA A 336 15.68 -22.85 53.83
N GLU A 337 15.07 -23.47 54.87
CA GLU A 337 13.91 -24.37 54.69
C GLU A 337 12.55 -23.63 54.69
N GLU A 338 12.47 -22.47 55.38
CA GLU A 338 11.22 -21.67 55.41
C GLU A 338 11.02 -20.81 54.16
N ASP A 339 12.06 -20.53 53.40
CA ASP A 339 12.01 -19.57 52.25
C ASP A 339 11.75 -20.23 50.87
N GLU A 340 11.74 -21.55 50.75
CA GLU A 340 11.39 -22.23 49.48
C GLU A 340 9.89 -22.13 49.16
N GLY A 341 9.03 -21.82 50.13
CA GLY A 341 7.59 -21.69 49.94
C GLY A 341 7.06 -20.30 49.57
N ALA A 342 7.86 -19.25 49.74
CA ALA A 342 7.33 -17.86 49.70
C ALA A 342 8.04 -16.94 48.71
N VAL A 343 8.38 -17.43 47.52
CA VAL A 343 8.87 -16.51 46.44
C VAL A 343 7.71 -16.15 45.53
N ASP A 344 7.06 -15.04 45.87
CA ASP A 344 6.01 -14.48 45.01
C ASP A 344 6.62 -13.99 43.70
N VAL A 345 6.13 -14.53 42.59
CA VAL A 345 6.52 -14.13 41.22
C VAL A 345 6.12 -12.70 40.93
N ALA A 346 5.09 -12.21 41.61
CA ALA A 346 4.59 -10.82 41.50
C ALA A 346 5.64 -9.75 41.92
N SER A 347 6.64 -10.13 42.74
CA SER A 347 7.72 -9.25 43.17
C SER A 347 8.98 -9.30 42.30
N ALA A 348 8.94 -10.00 41.17
CA ALA A 348 10.08 -10.15 40.26
C ALA A 348 10.34 -8.87 39.47
N ASP A 349 11.60 -8.47 39.39
CA ASP A 349 12.02 -7.43 38.45
C ASP A 349 11.72 -7.85 37.01
N ILE A 350 11.28 -6.92 36.16
CA ILE A 350 10.96 -7.18 34.74
C ILE A 350 12.13 -7.78 34.00
N GLY A 351 13.38 -7.36 34.29
CA GLY A 351 14.60 -7.93 33.71
C GLY A 351 14.82 -9.40 34.08
N ASP A 352 14.09 -9.96 35.08
CA ASP A 352 14.11 -11.38 35.40
C ASP A 352 13.08 -12.17 34.59
N VAL A 353 12.01 -11.52 34.15
CA VAL A 353 10.94 -12.10 33.33
C VAL A 353 11.32 -12.08 31.85
N PHE A 354 11.77 -10.96 31.36
CA PHE A 354 12.14 -10.76 29.94
C PHE A 354 13.65 -10.80 29.75
N VAL A 355 14.09 -11.56 28.76
CA VAL A 355 15.51 -11.70 28.43
C VAL A 355 15.69 -11.54 26.93
N GLN A 356 16.68 -10.73 26.56
CA GLN A 356 17.10 -10.65 25.18
C GLN A 356 17.66 -12.01 24.73
N TYR A 357 17.11 -12.56 23.66
CA TYR A 357 17.43 -13.89 23.16
C TYR A 357 18.47 -13.83 22.04
N VAL A 358 18.17 -13.15 20.96
CA VAL A 358 19.01 -12.99 19.77
C VAL A 358 18.84 -11.61 19.16
N VAL A 359 19.89 -11.07 18.56
CA VAL A 359 19.86 -9.90 17.72
C VAL A 359 20.14 -10.33 16.28
N VAL A 360 19.12 -10.31 15.43
CA VAL A 360 19.22 -10.66 14.02
C VAL A 360 19.66 -9.44 13.24
N ARG A 361 20.81 -9.50 12.56
CA ARG A 361 21.31 -8.41 11.71
C ARG A 361 20.89 -8.61 10.27
N THR A 362 20.40 -7.54 9.64
CA THR A 362 19.90 -7.53 8.27
C THR A 362 20.84 -6.81 7.32
N GLY A 363 20.68 -7.05 6.00
CA GLY A 363 21.50 -6.42 4.97
C GLY A 363 21.23 -4.93 4.75
N GLY A 364 20.02 -4.46 5.08
CA GLY A 364 19.58 -3.08 4.95
C GLY A 364 18.96 -2.52 6.22
N LYS A 365 18.64 -1.22 6.24
CA LYS A 365 17.82 -0.62 7.30
C LYS A 365 16.44 -1.25 7.31
N LEU A 366 15.90 -1.47 8.50
CA LEU A 366 14.60 -2.08 8.70
C LEU A 366 13.47 -1.07 8.53
N ARG A 367 12.35 -1.57 8.04
CA ARG A 367 11.09 -0.84 8.03
C ARG A 367 9.99 -1.61 8.74
N SER A 368 9.88 -2.91 8.49
CA SER A 368 8.82 -3.77 9.01
C SER A 368 9.35 -5.17 9.26
N ALA A 369 8.75 -5.87 10.20
CA ALA A 369 9.04 -7.26 10.49
C ALA A 369 7.72 -7.98 10.80
N ALA A 370 7.61 -9.25 10.43
CA ALA A 370 6.47 -10.08 10.73
C ALA A 370 6.91 -11.50 11.11
N TRP A 371 6.21 -12.11 12.08
CA TRP A 371 6.43 -13.49 12.43
C TRP A 371 5.90 -14.42 11.34
N ALA A 372 6.77 -15.24 10.80
CA ALA A 372 6.39 -16.29 9.87
C ALA A 372 6.03 -17.56 10.63
N LEU A 373 4.90 -18.16 10.32
CA LEU A 373 4.38 -19.37 10.98
C LEU A 373 4.28 -20.53 9.98
N PRO A 374 5.42 -21.11 9.55
CA PRO A 374 5.36 -22.26 8.66
C PRO A 374 4.79 -23.49 9.39
N SER A 375 3.97 -24.27 8.68
CA SER A 375 3.35 -25.47 9.23
C SER A 375 4.41 -26.54 9.59
N GLY A 376 4.38 -27.02 10.83
CA GLY A 376 5.19 -28.16 11.28
C GLY A 376 6.64 -27.85 11.72
N GLN A 377 7.11 -26.62 11.68
CA GLN A 377 8.47 -26.26 12.11
C GLN A 377 8.48 -25.78 13.57
N LYS A 378 9.52 -26.19 14.30
CA LYS A 378 9.69 -25.85 15.72
C LYS A 378 10.46 -24.55 15.93
N ASP A 379 11.24 -24.12 14.97
CA ASP A 379 12.06 -22.93 15.03
C ASP A 379 11.25 -21.64 14.94
N LEU A 380 11.88 -20.53 15.26
CA LEU A 380 11.31 -19.19 15.08
C LEU A 380 11.67 -18.69 13.70
N HIS A 381 10.69 -18.19 12.97
CA HIS A 381 10.89 -17.65 11.64
C HIS A 381 10.41 -16.20 11.61
N ILE A 382 11.24 -15.33 11.10
CA ILE A 382 10.92 -13.90 10.96
C ILE A 382 11.16 -13.44 9.53
N LEU A 383 10.16 -12.75 8.98
CA LEU A 383 10.24 -12.06 7.70
C LEU A 383 10.48 -10.58 7.96
N VAL A 384 11.39 -10.00 7.22
CA VAL A 384 11.82 -8.61 7.42
C VAL A 384 11.82 -7.87 6.10
N GLY A 385 11.20 -6.70 6.09
CA GLY A 385 11.25 -5.72 5.00
C GLY A 385 12.32 -4.68 5.25
N THR A 386 13.19 -4.50 4.25
CA THR A 386 14.27 -3.52 4.34
C THR A 386 14.00 -2.32 3.46
N THR A 387 14.55 -1.15 3.85
CA THR A 387 14.48 0.06 3.04
C THR A 387 15.20 -0.06 1.68
N ASN A 388 15.99 -1.12 1.51
CA ASN A 388 16.72 -1.41 0.26
C ASN A 388 15.87 -2.18 -0.76
N ASN A 389 14.54 -2.18 -0.62
CA ASN A 389 13.67 -2.89 -1.55
C ASN A 389 13.92 -4.41 -1.59
N GLN A 390 14.08 -5.03 -0.42
CA GLN A 390 14.34 -6.45 -0.24
C GLN A 390 13.47 -7.03 0.87
N LEU A 391 13.07 -8.29 0.70
CA LEU A 391 12.51 -9.11 1.75
C LEU A 391 13.53 -10.17 2.16
N GLU A 392 13.82 -10.26 3.45
CA GLU A 392 14.75 -11.23 4.02
C GLU A 392 14.01 -12.14 4.99
N TYR A 393 14.20 -13.43 4.85
CA TYR A 393 13.61 -14.46 5.70
C TYR A 393 14.69 -15.15 6.54
N PHE A 394 14.53 -15.07 7.85
CA PHE A 394 15.48 -15.63 8.81
C PHE A 394 14.89 -16.78 9.59
N ASN A 395 15.72 -17.79 9.83
CA ASN A 395 15.45 -18.88 10.73
C ASN A 395 16.29 -18.72 12.01
N VAL A 396 15.61 -18.74 13.16
CA VAL A 396 16.19 -18.60 14.48
C VAL A 396 15.81 -19.82 15.31
N PRO A 397 16.75 -20.64 15.80
CA PRO A 397 16.44 -21.84 16.57
C PRO A 397 15.70 -21.46 17.87
N SER A 398 14.61 -22.15 18.16
CA SER A 398 13.85 -21.96 19.40
C SER A 398 14.45 -22.81 20.53
N LYS A 399 14.49 -22.26 21.74
CA LYS A 399 14.95 -23.02 22.93
C LYS A 399 13.80 -23.87 23.48
N GLU A 400 13.81 -25.16 23.21
CA GLU A 400 12.84 -26.09 23.83
C GLU A 400 13.16 -26.33 25.32
N LYS A 401 12.12 -26.63 26.12
CA LYS A 401 12.17 -26.80 27.59
C LYS A 401 13.17 -27.85 28.09
N ASN A 402 13.76 -28.69 27.20
CA ASN A 402 14.56 -29.87 27.59
C ASN A 402 16.06 -29.79 27.34
N ASP A 403 16.61 -28.75 26.77
CA ASP A 403 18.07 -28.65 26.53
C ASP A 403 18.83 -28.26 27.80
N LYS A 404 19.11 -29.23 28.63
CA LYS A 404 19.88 -29.09 29.87
C LYS A 404 21.41 -28.93 29.67
N LYS A 405 21.92 -28.90 28.44
CA LYS A 405 23.36 -29.12 28.19
C LYS A 405 24.12 -28.06 27.39
N THR A 406 23.61 -26.94 27.05
CA THR A 406 24.44 -25.91 26.42
C THR A 406 24.54 -24.66 27.28
N LYS A 407 25.70 -24.47 27.88
CA LYS A 407 26.14 -23.23 28.44
C LYS A 407 26.29 -22.20 27.32
N GLN A 408 25.53 -21.10 27.41
CA GLN A 408 25.90 -19.76 26.92
C GLN A 408 26.40 -19.59 25.47
N ASP A 409 25.90 -20.32 24.50
CA ASP A 409 26.07 -19.90 23.12
C ASP A 409 24.82 -19.12 22.68
N ILE A 410 25.03 -17.88 22.22
CA ILE A 410 24.02 -17.11 21.52
C ILE A 410 23.57 -17.98 20.34
N PRO A 411 22.26 -18.28 20.21
CA PRO A 411 21.82 -19.15 19.12
C PRO A 411 22.16 -18.51 17.77
N ASP A 412 22.80 -19.30 16.94
CA ASP A 412 23.21 -18.86 15.61
C ASP A 412 21.98 -18.80 14.71
N TYR A 413 21.68 -17.65 14.13
CA TYR A 413 20.59 -17.48 13.21
C TYR A 413 21.08 -17.58 11.76
N THR A 414 20.25 -18.07 10.87
CA THR A 414 20.58 -18.21 9.45
C THR A 414 19.60 -17.44 8.59
N ARG A 415 20.16 -16.72 7.59
CA ARG A 415 19.34 -16.12 6.52
C ARG A 415 19.01 -17.24 5.54
N ALA A 416 17.75 -17.69 5.57
CA ALA A 416 17.31 -18.82 4.76
C ALA A 416 16.96 -18.41 3.32
N LEU A 417 16.24 -17.29 3.14
CA LEU A 417 15.74 -16.86 1.83
C LEU A 417 15.83 -15.32 1.71
N SER A 418 15.87 -14.85 0.48
CA SER A 418 15.85 -13.41 0.16
C SER A 418 15.13 -13.19 -1.16
N VAL A 419 14.22 -12.22 -1.20
CA VAL A 419 13.56 -11.74 -2.42
C VAL A 419 14.15 -10.38 -2.75
N ASP A 420 15.06 -10.32 -3.74
CA ASP A 420 15.77 -9.10 -4.14
C ASP A 420 15.96 -8.98 -5.67
N LEU A 421 15.77 -10.06 -6.40
CA LEU A 421 15.95 -10.08 -7.85
C LEU A 421 14.96 -9.17 -8.60
N PRO A 422 13.67 -9.05 -8.21
CA PRO A 422 12.70 -8.25 -8.95
C PRO A 422 12.83 -6.74 -8.76
N GLY A 423 13.81 -6.21 -8.04
CA GLY A 423 13.91 -4.78 -7.77
C GLY A 423 15.33 -4.26 -7.65
N HIS A 424 15.50 -2.94 -7.83
CA HIS A 424 16.75 -2.27 -7.51
C HIS A 424 16.86 -1.97 -6.03
N ARG A 425 18.07 -2.09 -5.47
CA ARG A 425 18.35 -1.76 -4.05
C ARG A 425 18.51 -0.28 -3.81
N ALA A 426 18.90 0.46 -4.83
CA ALA A 426 19.11 1.91 -4.80
C ALA A 426 18.27 2.61 -5.86
N ASP A 427 18.32 3.93 -5.87
CA ASP A 427 17.61 4.78 -6.82
C ASP A 427 18.04 4.48 -8.24
N ILE A 428 17.11 4.47 -9.16
CA ILE A 428 17.39 4.29 -10.59
C ILE A 428 17.82 5.63 -11.17
N ARG A 429 19.02 5.67 -11.73
CA ARG A 429 19.63 6.90 -12.25
C ARG A 429 19.62 7.02 -13.75
N ALA A 430 19.63 5.91 -14.47
CA ALA A 430 19.62 5.91 -15.91
C ALA A 430 18.73 4.81 -16.48
N LEU A 431 18.09 5.14 -17.59
CA LEU A 431 17.26 4.25 -18.39
C LEU A 431 17.73 4.27 -19.83
N SER A 432 17.66 3.12 -20.48
CA SER A 432 17.86 3.01 -21.93
C SER A 432 16.95 1.92 -22.49
N LEU A 433 16.24 2.21 -23.58
CA LEU A 433 15.45 1.22 -24.32
C LEU A 433 16.31 0.58 -25.43
N SER A 434 16.01 -0.67 -25.75
CA SER A 434 16.57 -1.35 -26.91
C SER A 434 15.97 -0.81 -28.22
N SER A 435 16.62 -1.03 -29.35
CA SER A 435 16.17 -0.56 -30.68
C SER A 435 14.81 -1.15 -31.11
N ASP A 436 14.44 -2.31 -30.56
CA ASP A 436 13.14 -2.99 -30.79
C ASP A 436 12.06 -2.69 -29.75
N ASP A 437 12.34 -1.79 -28.79
CA ASP A 437 11.44 -1.38 -27.68
C ASP A 437 10.95 -2.54 -26.76
N LYS A 438 11.64 -3.71 -26.82
CA LYS A 438 11.24 -4.87 -25.99
C LYS A 438 12.04 -4.99 -24.71
N MET A 439 13.30 -4.55 -24.72
CA MET A 439 14.18 -4.61 -23.56
C MET A 439 14.42 -3.22 -22.99
N LEU A 440 14.50 -3.16 -21.68
CA LEU A 440 14.81 -1.96 -20.92
C LEU A 440 16.05 -2.22 -20.05
N ALA A 441 17.07 -1.42 -20.20
CA ALA A 441 18.20 -1.37 -19.28
C ALA A 441 17.97 -0.32 -18.22
N THR A 442 18.13 -0.67 -16.95
CA THR A 442 18.01 0.24 -15.81
C THR A 442 19.27 0.17 -14.98
N ALA A 443 19.88 1.32 -14.73
CA ALA A 443 21.13 1.40 -14.00
C ALA A 443 20.94 2.15 -12.66
N ALA A 444 21.47 1.54 -11.62
CA ALA A 444 21.44 2.04 -10.26
C ALA A 444 22.81 1.89 -9.58
N ASN A 445 22.92 2.32 -8.34
CA ASN A 445 24.13 2.09 -7.54
C ASN A 445 24.29 0.59 -7.26
N GLY A 446 25.37 -0.01 -7.79
CA GLY A 446 25.74 -1.39 -7.58
C GLY A 446 25.03 -2.41 -8.46
N SER A 447 24.10 -2.00 -9.34
CA SER A 447 23.40 -2.96 -10.19
C SER A 447 22.89 -2.37 -11.50
N LEU A 448 23.11 -3.12 -12.58
CA LEU A 448 22.45 -2.94 -13.87
C LEU A 448 21.48 -4.10 -14.07
N LYS A 449 20.22 -3.80 -14.41
CA LYS A 449 19.19 -4.81 -14.67
C LYS A 449 18.61 -4.63 -16.07
N ILE A 450 18.35 -5.75 -16.73
CA ILE A 450 17.68 -5.80 -18.03
C ILE A 450 16.30 -6.40 -17.83
N TRP A 451 15.30 -5.69 -18.29
CA TRP A 451 13.88 -6.04 -18.14
C TRP A 451 13.23 -6.29 -19.50
N ASN A 452 12.24 -7.15 -19.51
CA ASN A 452 11.31 -7.23 -20.62
C ASN A 452 10.12 -6.29 -20.33
N VAL A 453 9.90 -5.31 -21.20
CA VAL A 453 8.84 -4.29 -21.01
C VAL A 453 7.45 -4.90 -21.00
N LYS A 454 7.20 -5.94 -21.81
CA LYS A 454 5.87 -6.58 -21.90
C LYS A 454 5.54 -7.44 -20.68
N THR A 455 6.50 -8.32 -20.27
CA THR A 455 6.29 -9.26 -19.16
C THR A 455 6.64 -8.68 -17.81
N GLN A 456 7.28 -7.50 -17.75
CA GLN A 456 7.77 -6.85 -16.52
C GLN A 456 8.79 -7.70 -15.73
N ALA A 457 9.28 -8.76 -16.33
CA ALA A 457 10.23 -9.66 -15.70
C ALA A 457 11.67 -9.17 -15.87
N CYS A 458 12.48 -9.29 -14.81
CA CYS A 458 13.90 -9.06 -14.86
C CYS A 458 14.59 -10.23 -15.57
N ILE A 459 15.18 -9.98 -16.74
CA ILE A 459 15.86 -11.01 -17.55
C ILE A 459 17.25 -11.30 -16.97
N ARG A 460 18.02 -10.23 -16.67
CA ARG A 460 19.42 -10.30 -16.21
C ARG A 460 19.70 -9.24 -15.17
N THR A 461 20.58 -9.57 -14.24
CA THR A 461 21.13 -8.63 -13.27
C THR A 461 22.64 -8.72 -13.31
N PHE A 462 23.30 -7.56 -13.41
CA PHE A 462 24.74 -7.42 -13.40
C PHE A 462 25.15 -6.61 -12.18
N GLU A 463 26.29 -6.94 -11.60
CA GLU A 463 26.95 -6.09 -10.62
C GLU A 463 27.78 -5.06 -11.34
N CYS A 464 27.56 -3.79 -11.06
CA CYS A 464 28.30 -2.67 -11.62
C CYS A 464 28.70 -1.68 -10.52
N GLY A 465 29.56 -0.73 -10.85
CA GLY A 465 29.86 0.39 -9.97
C GLY A 465 28.64 1.31 -9.74
N TYR A 466 28.84 2.48 -9.18
CA TYR A 466 27.78 3.49 -9.10
C TYR A 466 27.46 4.01 -10.50
N ALA A 467 26.46 3.45 -11.13
CA ALA A 467 26.06 3.81 -12.49
C ALA A 467 25.27 5.14 -12.50
N LEU A 468 25.68 6.06 -13.39
CA LEU A 468 25.02 7.36 -13.61
C LEU A 468 24.38 7.45 -14.99
N SER A 469 24.92 6.72 -15.96
CA SER A 469 24.44 6.69 -17.34
C SER A 469 24.53 5.30 -17.93
N CYS A 470 23.61 4.95 -18.82
CA CYS A 470 23.64 3.68 -19.56
C CYS A 470 23.11 3.88 -20.98
N ALA A 471 23.58 3.04 -21.89
CA ALA A 471 23.11 3.02 -23.27
C ALA A 471 23.23 1.62 -23.86
N PHE A 472 22.23 1.18 -24.65
CA PHE A 472 22.35 0.02 -25.52
C PHE A 472 23.25 0.33 -26.71
N LEU A 473 24.09 -0.60 -27.03
CA LEU A 473 24.87 -0.54 -28.27
C LEU A 473 24.04 -1.08 -29.43
N PRO A 474 24.34 -0.67 -30.66
CA PRO A 474 23.67 -1.17 -31.85
C PRO A 474 23.69 -2.70 -31.92
N GLY A 475 22.54 -3.29 -32.21
CA GLY A 475 22.30 -4.73 -32.17
C GLY A 475 21.82 -5.29 -30.85
N ASP A 476 21.63 -4.45 -29.82
CA ASP A 476 20.98 -4.73 -28.53
C ASP A 476 21.57 -5.88 -27.70
N LYS A 477 22.80 -6.28 -28.03
CA LYS A 477 23.52 -7.37 -27.34
C LYS A 477 24.36 -6.89 -26.17
N VAL A 478 24.85 -5.66 -26.25
CA VAL A 478 25.79 -5.08 -25.29
C VAL A 478 25.22 -3.78 -24.73
N VAL A 479 25.39 -3.59 -23.43
CA VAL A 479 25.06 -2.34 -22.71
C VAL A 479 26.35 -1.73 -22.19
N VAL A 480 26.51 -0.43 -22.42
CA VAL A 480 27.58 0.38 -21.84
C VAL A 480 27.03 1.13 -20.63
N VAL A 481 27.80 1.13 -19.56
CA VAL A 481 27.47 1.83 -18.31
C VAL A 481 28.60 2.80 -17.98
N GLY A 482 28.26 4.04 -17.71
CA GLY A 482 29.16 5.05 -17.16
C GLY A 482 29.01 5.18 -15.67
N THR A 483 30.12 5.06 -14.96
CA THR A 483 30.16 5.06 -13.50
C THR A 483 30.58 6.40 -12.91
N LYS A 484 30.29 6.58 -11.65
CA LYS A 484 30.75 7.74 -10.86
C LYS A 484 32.26 7.75 -10.69
N SER A 485 32.94 6.60 -10.72
CA SER A 485 34.40 6.49 -10.65
C SER A 485 35.11 6.92 -11.93
N GLY A 486 34.40 7.12 -13.04
CA GLY A 486 35.01 7.47 -14.34
C GLY A 486 35.26 6.26 -15.24
N GLU A 487 34.83 5.06 -14.86
CA GLU A 487 34.95 3.84 -15.63
C GLU A 487 33.80 3.68 -16.62
N LEU A 488 34.10 3.16 -17.82
CA LEU A 488 33.14 2.65 -18.77
C LEU A 488 33.14 1.12 -18.70
N GLN A 489 32.03 0.54 -18.34
CA GLN A 489 31.83 -0.91 -18.22
C GLN A 489 30.93 -1.42 -19.35
N LEU A 490 31.35 -2.47 -20.04
CA LEU A 490 30.60 -3.11 -21.11
C LEU A 490 30.07 -4.46 -20.64
N PHE A 491 28.78 -4.64 -20.73
CA PHE A 491 28.08 -5.87 -20.34
C PHE A 491 27.42 -6.55 -21.53
N ASP A 492 27.67 -7.84 -21.71
CA ASP A 492 26.95 -8.65 -22.68
C ASP A 492 25.66 -9.20 -22.07
N VAL A 493 24.54 -8.85 -22.69
CA VAL A 493 23.20 -9.28 -22.23
C VAL A 493 23.02 -10.79 -22.34
N ALA A 494 23.59 -11.41 -23.36
CA ALA A 494 23.43 -12.85 -23.63
C ALA A 494 24.22 -13.72 -22.65
N SER A 495 25.53 -13.45 -22.50
CA SER A 495 26.40 -14.24 -21.62
C SER A 495 26.32 -13.86 -20.14
N ALA A 496 25.65 -12.75 -19.83
CA ALA A 496 25.60 -12.16 -18.48
C ALA A 496 26.99 -11.84 -17.89
N ALA A 497 27.96 -11.50 -18.74
CA ALA A 497 29.34 -11.25 -18.34
C ALA A 497 29.76 -9.79 -18.62
N LEU A 498 30.70 -9.31 -17.80
CA LEU A 498 31.44 -8.08 -18.07
C LEU A 498 32.43 -8.37 -19.22
N LEU A 499 32.31 -7.67 -20.35
CA LEU A 499 33.21 -7.83 -21.47
C LEU A 499 34.51 -7.06 -21.29
N ASP A 500 34.41 -5.78 -20.89
CA ASP A 500 35.56 -4.88 -20.77
C ASP A 500 35.22 -3.79 -19.71
N SER A 501 36.26 -3.30 -19.06
CA SER A 501 36.17 -2.13 -18.17
C SER A 501 37.32 -1.21 -18.50
N VAL A 502 37.03 0.03 -18.85
CA VAL A 502 38.02 1.04 -19.28
C VAL A 502 37.96 2.24 -18.34
N ASP A 503 39.08 2.61 -17.78
CA ASP A 503 39.26 3.86 -17.06
C ASP A 503 39.22 5.04 -18.04
N ALA A 504 38.01 5.55 -18.29
CA ALA A 504 37.76 6.52 -19.31
C ALA A 504 38.07 7.96 -18.86
N HIS A 505 37.71 8.32 -17.65
CA HIS A 505 37.76 9.68 -17.13
C HIS A 505 38.26 9.72 -15.68
N GLU A 506 38.78 10.86 -15.25
CA GLU A 506 39.15 11.11 -13.85
C GLU A 506 37.96 11.49 -12.97
N GLY A 507 36.83 11.89 -13.57
CA GLY A 507 35.61 12.33 -12.91
C GLY A 507 34.38 11.47 -13.28
N ALA A 508 33.27 11.74 -12.64
CA ALA A 508 32.01 11.03 -12.86
C ALA A 508 31.52 11.17 -14.32
N ILE A 509 31.06 10.07 -14.91
CA ILE A 509 30.49 10.04 -16.26
C ILE A 509 28.99 10.28 -16.15
N TRP A 510 28.57 11.53 -16.39
CA TRP A 510 27.17 11.90 -16.29
C TRP A 510 26.32 11.51 -17.49
N SER A 511 26.91 11.53 -18.68
CA SER A 511 26.18 11.28 -19.91
C SER A 511 26.93 10.35 -20.85
N LEU A 512 26.17 9.45 -21.44
CA LEU A 512 26.59 8.57 -22.53
C LEU A 512 25.62 8.75 -23.70
N ASN A 513 26.13 8.89 -24.90
CA ASN A 513 25.30 8.90 -26.08
C ASN A 513 25.98 8.11 -27.22
N VAL A 514 25.20 7.27 -27.88
CA VAL A 514 25.66 6.50 -29.01
C VAL A 514 25.52 7.35 -30.26
N HIS A 515 26.55 7.36 -31.11
CA HIS A 515 26.51 8.07 -32.37
C HIS A 515 25.43 7.47 -33.29
N PRO A 516 24.65 8.27 -34.07
CA PRO A 516 23.59 7.74 -34.90
C PRO A 516 24.06 6.69 -35.93
N ASP A 517 25.34 6.76 -36.38
CA ASP A 517 25.96 5.75 -37.27
C ASP A 517 26.18 4.39 -36.58
N GLY A 518 26.02 4.31 -35.24
CA GLY A 518 26.21 3.08 -34.47
C GLY A 518 27.65 2.59 -34.36
N ARG A 519 28.66 3.39 -34.74
CA ARG A 519 30.09 2.98 -34.75
C ARG A 519 30.88 3.48 -33.55
N SER A 520 30.41 4.51 -32.90
CA SER A 520 31.10 5.15 -31.79
C SER A 520 30.13 5.57 -30.66
N VAL A 521 30.67 5.77 -29.48
CA VAL A 521 29.97 6.32 -28.32
C VAL A 521 30.73 7.52 -27.80
N VAL A 522 30.04 8.49 -27.26
CA VAL A 522 30.64 9.64 -26.59
C VAL A 522 30.31 9.56 -25.10
N SER A 523 31.31 9.83 -24.26
CA SER A 523 31.17 9.95 -22.83
C SER A 523 31.47 11.39 -22.39
N GLY A 524 30.57 11.96 -21.55
CA GLY A 524 30.73 13.28 -20.95
C GLY A 524 30.96 13.18 -19.47
N SER A 525 31.97 13.85 -18.97
CA SER A 525 32.41 13.73 -17.61
C SER A 525 32.56 15.08 -16.90
N ALA A 526 32.61 15.00 -15.55
CA ALA A 526 32.98 16.09 -14.65
C ALA A 526 34.45 16.51 -14.75
N ASP A 527 35.26 15.79 -15.54
CA ASP A 527 36.68 16.19 -15.84
C ASP A 527 36.81 17.26 -16.94
N LYS A 528 35.69 17.89 -17.32
CA LYS A 528 35.61 18.92 -18.37
C LYS A 528 35.99 18.42 -19.75
N SER A 529 35.86 17.12 -20.00
CA SER A 529 36.15 16.52 -21.30
C SER A 529 34.99 15.61 -21.77
N ALA A 530 34.78 15.63 -23.10
CA ALA A 530 34.00 14.62 -23.78
C ALA A 530 34.96 13.75 -24.63
N LYS A 531 34.94 12.46 -24.41
CA LYS A 531 35.76 11.49 -25.12
C LYS A 531 34.93 10.63 -26.06
N PHE A 532 35.45 10.43 -27.26
CA PHE A 532 34.84 9.62 -28.32
C PHE A 532 35.51 8.25 -28.35
N TRP A 533 34.74 7.21 -28.41
CA TRP A 533 35.18 5.81 -28.34
C TRP A 533 34.64 5.05 -29.53
N ASP A 534 35.55 4.44 -30.29
CA ASP A 534 35.20 3.61 -31.43
C ASP A 534 35.10 2.14 -31.00
N PHE A 535 34.12 1.43 -31.54
CA PHE A 535 33.97 -0.01 -31.31
C PHE A 535 34.92 -0.79 -32.22
N ARG A 536 35.84 -1.58 -31.61
CA ARG A 536 36.73 -2.47 -32.32
C ARG A 536 36.65 -3.89 -31.76
N ILE A 537 36.57 -4.87 -32.68
CA ILE A 537 36.68 -6.26 -32.34
C ILE A 537 38.13 -6.66 -32.29
N VAL A 538 38.65 -6.96 -31.11
CA VAL A 538 40.04 -7.41 -30.92
C VAL A 538 40.03 -8.91 -30.66
N GLN A 539 40.88 -9.64 -31.35
CA GLN A 539 41.07 -11.06 -31.06
C GLN A 539 41.97 -11.21 -29.84
N GLU A 540 41.43 -11.68 -28.75
CA GLU A 540 42.17 -11.93 -27.51
C GLU A 540 42.46 -13.41 -27.35
N GLU A 541 43.73 -13.75 -27.02
CA GLU A 541 44.12 -15.13 -26.75
C GLU A 541 43.59 -15.56 -25.41
N VAL A 542 42.89 -16.70 -25.36
CA VAL A 542 42.42 -17.29 -24.10
C VAL A 542 43.63 -17.84 -23.35
N LEU A 543 43.86 -17.34 -22.13
CA LEU A 543 44.91 -17.78 -21.22
C LEU A 543 44.92 -19.33 -21.10
N GLY A 544 46.02 -19.93 -21.50
CA GLY A 544 46.24 -21.39 -21.47
C GLY A 544 45.81 -22.16 -22.73
N THR A 545 45.30 -21.50 -23.78
CA THR A 545 45.00 -22.14 -25.08
C THR A 545 45.42 -21.24 -26.25
N LYS A 546 45.82 -21.85 -27.35
CA LYS A 546 46.11 -21.11 -28.61
C LYS A 546 44.85 -20.63 -29.36
N ARG A 547 43.69 -20.60 -28.68
CA ARG A 547 42.45 -20.16 -29.30
C ARG A 547 42.27 -18.68 -29.04
N THR A 548 41.97 -17.92 -30.10
CA THR A 548 41.58 -16.50 -30.03
C THR A 548 40.07 -16.36 -30.00
N THR A 549 39.54 -15.57 -29.09
CA THR A 549 38.15 -15.17 -29.06
C THR A 549 37.99 -13.72 -29.43
N PRO A 550 37.04 -13.36 -30.35
CA PRO A 550 36.74 -11.98 -30.66
C PRO A 550 36.05 -11.29 -29.49
N LYS A 551 36.66 -10.26 -28.93
CA LYS A 551 36.07 -9.41 -27.90
C LYS A 551 35.87 -7.99 -28.42
N LEU A 552 34.71 -7.41 -28.07
CA LEU A 552 34.44 -6.00 -28.34
C LEU A 552 35.18 -5.15 -27.30
N LYS A 553 36.01 -4.21 -27.81
CA LYS A 553 36.70 -3.24 -26.96
C LYS A 553 36.41 -1.82 -27.43
N LEU A 554 36.41 -0.89 -26.45
CA LEU A 554 36.35 0.54 -26.68
C LEU A 554 37.78 1.09 -26.89
N VAL A 555 37.98 1.77 -28.03
CA VAL A 555 39.23 2.43 -28.32
C VAL A 555 39.00 3.93 -28.37
N HIS A 556 39.75 4.69 -27.61
CA HIS A 556 39.68 6.14 -27.57
C HIS A 556 40.08 6.70 -28.95
N SER A 557 39.21 7.59 -29.49
CA SER A 557 39.42 8.21 -30.81
C SER A 557 39.76 9.70 -30.68
N LYS A 558 38.89 10.49 -30.09
CA LYS A 558 39.04 11.96 -30.01
C LYS A 558 38.64 12.45 -28.61
N THR A 559 39.19 13.61 -28.20
CA THR A 559 38.81 14.30 -26.96
C THR A 559 38.41 15.74 -27.27
N LEU A 560 37.23 16.13 -26.82
CA LEU A 560 36.76 17.52 -26.81
C LEU A 560 36.90 18.06 -25.37
N LYS A 561 37.69 19.10 -25.21
CA LYS A 561 37.81 19.82 -23.93
C LYS A 561 36.87 21.02 -23.90
N VAL A 562 36.16 21.19 -22.83
CA VAL A 562 35.17 22.27 -22.61
C VAL A 562 35.54 23.11 -21.38
N SER A 563 34.81 24.20 -21.18
CA SER A 563 35.12 25.16 -20.10
C SER A 563 34.80 24.65 -18.70
N ASP A 564 33.80 23.79 -18.58
CA ASP A 564 33.29 23.31 -17.26
C ASP A 564 32.76 21.89 -17.38
N ASP A 565 32.27 21.34 -16.24
CA ASP A 565 31.78 19.97 -16.13
C ASP A 565 30.62 19.72 -17.09
N ILE A 566 30.63 18.56 -17.74
CA ILE A 566 29.61 18.15 -18.70
C ILE A 566 28.53 17.35 -17.94
N LEU A 567 27.29 17.85 -17.96
CA LEU A 567 26.14 17.18 -17.36
C LEU A 567 25.35 16.33 -18.35
N CYS A 568 25.19 16.80 -19.59
CA CYS A 568 24.49 16.08 -20.65
C CYS A 568 25.17 16.26 -22.02
N LEU A 569 25.17 15.21 -22.81
CA LEU A 569 25.62 15.20 -24.21
C LEU A 569 24.55 14.59 -25.08
N LYS A 570 24.30 15.20 -26.26
CA LYS A 570 23.39 14.63 -27.25
C LYS A 570 23.93 14.89 -28.66
N PHE A 571 23.85 13.88 -29.53
CA PHE A 571 24.08 14.03 -30.97
C PHE A 571 22.80 14.51 -31.64
N SER A 572 22.97 15.31 -32.73
CA SER A 572 21.87 15.56 -33.64
C SER A 572 21.56 14.30 -34.46
N PRO A 573 20.27 14.00 -34.75
CA PRO A 573 19.92 12.83 -35.55
C PRO A 573 20.58 12.82 -36.95
N ASP A 574 20.92 13.97 -37.52
CA ASP A 574 21.65 14.11 -38.81
C ASP A 574 23.16 13.92 -38.68
N SER A 575 23.67 13.58 -37.49
CA SER A 575 25.08 13.34 -37.17
C SER A 575 26.03 14.53 -37.39
N LYS A 576 25.52 15.75 -37.64
CA LYS A 576 26.36 16.94 -37.90
C LYS A 576 26.82 17.63 -36.62
N TYR A 577 25.97 17.65 -35.61
CA TYR A 577 26.17 18.43 -34.38
C TYR A 577 26.21 17.54 -33.12
N ILE A 578 26.98 17.98 -32.16
CA ILE A 578 26.97 17.48 -30.81
C ILE A 578 26.73 18.65 -29.84
N ALA A 579 25.74 18.55 -29.02
CA ALA A 579 25.46 19.55 -28.00
C ALA A 579 25.97 19.06 -26.63
N ALA A 580 26.55 19.96 -25.86
CA ALA A 580 27.06 19.72 -24.50
C ALA A 580 26.44 20.73 -23.56
N ALA A 581 25.72 20.25 -22.55
CA ALA A 581 25.23 21.04 -21.44
C ALA A 581 26.27 21.08 -20.32
N LEU A 582 26.57 22.27 -19.86
CA LEU A 582 27.65 22.51 -18.92
C LEU A 582 27.13 23.01 -17.57
N LEU A 583 27.95 22.84 -16.54
CA LEU A 583 27.66 23.32 -15.20
C LEU A 583 27.66 24.88 -15.12
N ASP A 584 28.27 25.55 -16.08
CA ASP A 584 28.29 27.03 -16.22
C ASP A 584 26.97 27.64 -16.72
N ASN A 585 25.86 26.91 -16.69
CA ASN A 585 24.51 27.29 -17.15
C ASN A 585 24.39 27.50 -18.66
N THR A 586 25.39 27.11 -19.46
CA THR A 586 25.40 27.27 -20.91
C THR A 586 25.30 25.92 -21.63
N VAL A 587 24.79 25.96 -22.86
CA VAL A 587 24.83 24.82 -23.77
C VAL A 587 25.68 25.20 -24.96
N LYS A 588 26.68 24.39 -25.28
CA LYS A 588 27.56 24.59 -26.41
C LYS A 588 27.32 23.53 -27.47
N VAL A 589 27.10 23.95 -28.68
CA VAL A 589 26.91 23.06 -29.82
C VAL A 589 28.18 23.08 -30.70
N PHE A 590 28.70 21.89 -31.02
CA PHE A 590 29.92 21.71 -31.81
C PHE A 590 29.62 20.89 -33.07
N PHE A 591 30.42 21.09 -34.10
CA PHE A 591 30.45 20.19 -35.25
C PHE A 591 31.14 18.87 -34.88
N VAL A 592 30.55 17.73 -35.21
CA VAL A 592 31.08 16.39 -34.84
C VAL A 592 32.44 16.11 -35.54
N ASP A 593 32.57 16.51 -36.80
CA ASP A 593 33.79 16.22 -37.57
C ASP A 593 34.99 17.04 -37.13
N SER A 594 34.81 18.33 -36.96
CA SER A 594 35.89 19.31 -36.72
C SER A 594 36.05 19.65 -35.23
N LEU A 595 35.05 19.30 -34.36
CA LEU A 595 34.97 19.68 -32.97
C LEU A 595 35.08 21.22 -32.74
N LYS A 596 34.72 22.02 -33.76
CA LYS A 596 34.67 23.47 -33.65
C LYS A 596 33.34 23.91 -33.08
N LEU A 597 33.35 24.96 -32.23
CA LEU A 597 32.15 25.55 -31.69
C LEU A 597 31.28 26.13 -32.80
N TYR A 598 30.01 25.79 -32.81
CA TYR A 598 29.01 26.30 -33.72
C TYR A 598 28.12 27.34 -33.05
N LEU A 599 27.42 26.96 -31.96
CA LEU A 599 26.52 27.84 -31.22
C LEU A 599 26.83 27.80 -29.71
N ASN A 600 26.50 28.89 -29.04
CA ASN A 600 26.55 28.99 -27.60
C ASN A 600 25.21 29.55 -27.10
N LEU A 601 24.43 28.76 -26.37
CA LEU A 601 23.08 29.09 -25.92
C LEU A 601 23.17 29.59 -24.48
N TYR A 602 22.78 30.84 -24.26
CA TYR A 602 22.78 31.53 -22.99
C TYR A 602 21.36 31.84 -22.54
N GLY A 603 21.06 31.72 -21.26
CA GLY A 603 19.83 32.25 -20.74
C GLY A 603 19.31 31.55 -19.46
N HIS A 604 19.72 30.32 -19.21
CA HIS A 604 19.42 29.65 -17.93
C HIS A 604 20.14 30.32 -16.77
N LYS A 605 19.46 30.36 -15.61
CA LYS A 605 20.02 30.94 -14.37
C LYS A 605 20.78 29.93 -13.53
N LEU A 606 20.45 28.65 -13.67
CA LEU A 606 21.07 27.53 -12.97
C LEU A 606 21.53 26.49 -13.99
N PRO A 607 22.34 25.49 -13.59
CA PRO A 607 22.88 24.48 -14.50
C PRO A 607 21.82 23.78 -15.35
N VAL A 608 22.17 23.50 -16.60
CA VAL A 608 21.36 22.74 -17.52
C VAL A 608 21.60 21.27 -17.26
N LEU A 609 20.58 20.57 -16.76
CA LEU A 609 20.69 19.18 -16.33
C LEU A 609 20.50 18.18 -17.49
N SER A 610 19.61 18.51 -18.43
CA SER A 610 19.35 17.66 -19.58
C SER A 610 18.98 18.48 -20.80
N MET A 611 19.18 17.89 -21.96
CA MET A 611 18.78 18.46 -23.24
C MET A 611 18.47 17.35 -24.23
N ASP A 612 17.66 17.67 -25.24
CA ASP A 612 17.40 16.78 -26.36
C ASP A 612 17.25 17.58 -27.66
N ILE A 613 17.51 16.94 -28.79
CA ILE A 613 17.45 17.56 -30.13
C ILE A 613 16.28 16.91 -30.89
N SER A 614 15.51 17.73 -31.60
CA SER A 614 14.35 17.25 -32.36
C SER A 614 14.79 16.31 -33.49
N TYR A 615 13.88 15.43 -33.92
CA TYR A 615 14.12 14.44 -35.00
C TYR A 615 14.53 15.07 -36.33
N ASP A 616 14.13 16.30 -36.62
CA ASP A 616 14.49 17.06 -37.83
C ASP A 616 15.75 17.94 -37.65
N SER A 617 16.40 17.87 -36.49
CA SER A 617 17.60 18.63 -36.12
C SER A 617 17.43 20.16 -36.20
N LYS A 618 16.20 20.70 -36.05
CA LYS A 618 15.93 22.13 -36.05
C LYS A 618 15.79 22.76 -34.68
N LEU A 619 15.23 22.01 -33.72
CA LEU A 619 15.00 22.49 -32.38
C LEU A 619 15.85 21.76 -31.36
N ILE A 620 16.27 22.46 -30.33
CA ILE A 620 16.87 21.91 -29.13
C ILE A 620 16.07 22.35 -27.92
N VAL A 621 15.72 21.41 -27.07
CA VAL A 621 15.06 21.66 -25.79
C VAL A 621 16.05 21.44 -24.67
N THR A 622 16.10 22.39 -23.76
CA THR A 622 16.99 22.37 -22.59
C THR A 622 16.20 22.48 -21.30
N SER A 623 16.55 21.67 -20.33
CA SER A 623 15.98 21.71 -19.00
C SER A 623 17.02 22.04 -17.94
N SER A 624 16.64 22.84 -16.97
CA SER A 624 17.55 23.35 -15.95
C SER A 624 17.02 23.17 -14.54
N ALA A 625 17.93 23.28 -13.59
CA ALA A 625 17.59 23.38 -12.17
C ALA A 625 16.80 24.65 -11.83
N ASP A 626 16.71 25.63 -12.74
CA ASP A 626 15.93 26.86 -12.58
C ASP A 626 14.42 26.68 -12.78
N LYS A 627 13.91 25.42 -12.87
CA LYS A 627 12.50 25.02 -13.08
C LYS A 627 11.91 25.37 -14.43
N ASN A 628 12.74 25.83 -15.36
CA ASN A 628 12.32 26.27 -16.68
C ASN A 628 12.80 25.29 -17.76
N ILE A 629 11.97 25.17 -18.78
CA ILE A 629 12.35 24.53 -20.05
C ILE A 629 12.51 25.64 -21.07
N ARG A 630 13.56 25.58 -21.89
CA ARG A 630 13.75 26.50 -22.99
C ARG A 630 13.84 25.77 -24.30
N ILE A 631 13.21 26.34 -25.31
CA ILE A 631 13.23 25.84 -26.70
C ILE A 631 14.05 26.81 -27.51
N TRP A 632 15.02 26.29 -28.23
CA TRP A 632 15.96 27.05 -29.05
C TRP A 632 15.94 26.55 -30.49
N GLY A 633 16.10 27.47 -31.41
CA GLY A 633 16.41 27.13 -32.81
C GLY A 633 17.85 26.71 -32.96
N LEU A 634 18.10 25.60 -33.65
CA LEU A 634 19.48 25.10 -33.89
C LEU A 634 20.17 25.87 -35.02
N ASP A 635 19.44 26.61 -35.85
CA ASP A 635 19.98 27.36 -36.97
C ASP A 635 20.76 28.61 -36.52
N PHE A 636 20.18 29.40 -35.61
CA PHE A 636 20.73 30.67 -35.15
C PHE A 636 21.03 30.72 -33.65
N GLY A 637 20.54 29.74 -32.87
CA GLY A 637 20.72 29.71 -31.46
C GLY A 637 19.81 30.67 -30.70
N ASP A 638 18.71 31.11 -31.29
CA ASP A 638 17.71 31.97 -30.71
C ASP A 638 16.78 31.20 -29.78
N CYS A 639 16.40 31.84 -28.65
CA CYS A 639 15.46 31.26 -27.72
C CYS A 639 14.03 31.55 -28.16
N HIS A 640 13.31 30.54 -28.66
CA HIS A 640 11.94 30.71 -29.09
C HIS A 640 11.01 30.99 -27.90
N LYS A 641 11.09 30.18 -26.86
CA LYS A 641 10.25 30.33 -25.65
C LYS A 641 10.89 29.73 -24.41
N ALA A 642 10.56 30.31 -23.26
CA ALA A 642 10.76 29.70 -21.95
C ALA A 642 9.42 29.21 -21.41
N LEU A 643 9.34 27.93 -21.06
CA LEU A 643 8.13 27.29 -20.54
C LEU A 643 8.25 27.11 -19.04
N PHE A 644 7.21 27.48 -18.33
CA PHE A 644 7.05 27.36 -16.88
C PHE A 644 5.96 26.33 -16.60
N GLY A 645 6.16 25.50 -15.59
CA GLY A 645 5.13 24.52 -15.23
C GLY A 645 5.55 23.66 -14.07
N HIS A 646 6.82 23.29 -14.01
CA HIS A 646 7.34 22.49 -12.89
C HIS A 646 7.59 23.33 -11.63
N GLN A 647 7.34 22.70 -10.48
CA GLN A 647 7.51 23.35 -9.17
C GLN A 647 8.93 23.21 -8.64
N ASP A 648 9.72 22.27 -9.19
CA ASP A 648 11.11 21.99 -8.78
C ASP A 648 12.00 21.73 -10.01
N SER A 649 13.28 21.43 -9.78
CA SER A 649 14.29 21.18 -10.80
C SER A 649 13.83 20.14 -11.82
N ILE A 650 14.09 20.40 -13.09
CA ILE A 650 13.75 19.51 -14.19
C ILE A 650 14.97 18.66 -14.51
N LEU A 651 14.84 17.34 -14.33
CA LEU A 651 15.97 16.43 -14.36
C LEU A 651 16.26 15.87 -15.76
N GLN A 652 15.23 15.58 -16.55
CA GLN A 652 15.38 15.06 -17.90
C GLN A 652 14.31 15.58 -18.85
N VAL A 653 14.68 15.72 -20.11
CA VAL A 653 13.81 16.04 -21.24
C VAL A 653 14.07 15.06 -22.36
N ALA A 654 13.02 14.65 -23.08
CA ALA A 654 13.13 13.80 -24.26
C ALA A 654 12.05 14.15 -25.28
N PHE A 655 12.45 14.29 -26.55
CA PHE A 655 11.50 14.45 -27.65
C PHE A 655 10.79 13.12 -27.93
N VAL A 656 9.54 13.22 -28.36
CA VAL A 656 8.80 12.10 -28.93
C VAL A 656 9.29 11.94 -30.36
N PRO A 657 9.78 10.75 -30.76
CA PRO A 657 10.15 10.49 -32.16
C PRO A 657 8.95 10.68 -33.07
N HIS A 658 9.19 11.05 -34.32
CA HIS A 658 8.15 11.34 -35.31
C HIS A 658 7.22 10.12 -35.52
N ASN A 659 5.97 10.23 -35.13
CA ASN A 659 4.91 9.32 -35.52
C ASN A 659 4.34 9.75 -36.88
N ALA A 660 4.00 8.81 -37.75
CA ALA A 660 3.48 9.04 -39.08
C ALA A 660 2.20 9.94 -39.11
N ASP A 661 1.50 10.03 -37.98
CA ASP A 661 0.23 10.72 -37.83
C ASP A 661 0.34 12.11 -37.16
N SER A 662 1.48 12.48 -36.58
CA SER A 662 1.66 13.76 -35.87
C SER A 662 2.72 14.62 -36.49
N ASN A 663 2.31 15.73 -37.11
CA ASN A 663 3.20 16.75 -37.66
C ASN A 663 3.59 17.79 -36.58
N GLY A 664 4.19 17.39 -35.48
CA GLY A 664 4.53 18.35 -34.44
C GLY A 664 5.74 17.90 -33.59
N HIS A 665 6.40 18.88 -32.95
CA HIS A 665 7.50 18.64 -32.03
C HIS A 665 6.98 18.50 -30.62
N HIS A 666 6.65 17.28 -30.21
CA HIS A 666 6.21 16.98 -28.87
C HIS A 666 7.38 16.49 -28.01
N PHE A 667 7.36 16.78 -26.70
CA PHE A 667 8.39 16.31 -25.79
C PHE A 667 7.86 16.12 -24.38
N PHE A 668 8.54 15.25 -23.63
CA PHE A 668 8.30 15.04 -22.23
C PHE A 668 9.38 15.71 -21.37
N SER A 669 9.00 16.10 -20.16
CA SER A 669 9.90 16.57 -19.12
C SER A 669 9.63 15.87 -17.81
N SER A 670 10.66 15.41 -17.12
CA SER A 670 10.59 14.83 -15.79
C SER A 670 11.24 15.75 -14.77
N SER A 671 10.67 15.82 -13.59
CA SER A 671 11.11 16.75 -12.55
C SER A 671 11.23 16.08 -11.18
N LYS A 672 11.92 16.76 -10.30
CA LYS A 672 12.03 16.46 -8.88
C LYS A 672 10.69 16.63 -8.14
N ASP A 673 9.72 17.37 -8.72
CA ASP A 673 8.36 17.54 -8.20
C ASP A 673 7.48 16.27 -8.32
N ARG A 674 8.04 15.11 -8.70
CA ARG A 674 7.39 13.81 -8.88
C ARG A 674 6.46 13.71 -10.07
N THR A 675 6.38 14.76 -10.89
CA THR A 675 5.49 14.80 -12.07
C THR A 675 6.27 14.69 -13.36
N ILE A 676 5.63 14.15 -14.37
CA ILE A 676 6.09 14.19 -15.76
C ILE A 676 5.09 15.04 -16.52
N ARG A 677 5.58 15.89 -17.44
CA ARG A 677 4.71 16.74 -18.26
C ARG A 677 4.94 16.52 -19.72
N TYR A 678 3.87 16.52 -20.46
CA TYR A 678 3.84 16.41 -21.90
C TYR A 678 3.57 17.78 -22.52
N TRP A 679 4.37 18.16 -23.53
CA TRP A 679 4.39 19.48 -24.11
C TRP A 679 4.29 19.47 -25.63
N ASP A 680 3.65 20.50 -26.19
CA ASP A 680 3.75 20.83 -27.62
C ASP A 680 4.84 21.88 -27.80
N GLY A 681 5.93 21.51 -28.47
CA GLY A 681 7.09 22.39 -28.72
C GLY A 681 6.84 23.45 -29.80
N ASP A 682 5.85 23.27 -30.67
CA ASP A 682 5.52 24.25 -31.73
C ASP A 682 4.59 25.34 -31.21
N LYS A 683 3.62 24.97 -30.34
CA LYS A 683 2.67 25.92 -29.75
C LYS A 683 3.09 26.45 -28.40
N PHE A 684 4.08 25.82 -27.78
CA PHE A 684 4.59 26.18 -26.47
C PHE A 684 3.54 26.04 -25.36
N GLU A 685 2.71 25.01 -25.44
CA GLU A 685 1.65 24.72 -24.48
C GLU A 685 1.88 23.36 -23.78
N GLN A 686 1.43 23.26 -22.54
CA GLN A 686 1.36 22.00 -21.85
C GLN A 686 0.13 21.23 -22.34
N ILE A 687 0.33 19.96 -22.71
CA ILE A 687 -0.75 19.08 -23.16
C ILE A 687 -1.32 18.32 -21.95
N GLN A 688 -0.46 17.61 -21.21
CA GLN A 688 -0.89 16.73 -20.14
C GLN A 688 0.12 16.73 -18.99
N ARG A 689 -0.38 16.49 -17.77
CA ARG A 689 0.40 16.19 -16.59
C ARG A 689 0.21 14.71 -16.22
N LEU A 690 1.31 13.99 -16.03
CA LEU A 690 1.32 12.59 -15.65
C LEU A 690 1.74 12.49 -14.18
N ASP A 691 0.80 12.18 -13.31
CA ASP A 691 0.98 11.97 -11.90
C ASP A 691 1.02 10.47 -11.58
N GLY A 692 1.80 10.08 -10.57
CA GLY A 692 1.87 8.69 -10.13
C GLY A 692 3.17 8.32 -9.45
N HIS A 693 4.31 8.97 -9.76
CA HIS A 693 5.54 8.74 -9.02
C HIS A 693 5.47 9.28 -7.60
N HIS A 694 5.99 8.50 -6.64
CA HIS A 694 6.04 8.90 -5.22
C HIS A 694 7.39 9.51 -4.82
N GLY A 695 8.35 9.54 -5.71
CA GLY A 695 9.67 10.13 -5.53
C GLY A 695 10.11 10.94 -6.75
N GLU A 696 11.30 11.55 -6.65
CA GLU A 696 11.92 12.30 -7.74
C GLU A 696 12.08 11.42 -8.98
N VAL A 697 11.69 11.90 -10.18
CA VAL A 697 11.82 11.16 -11.44
C VAL A 697 13.16 11.53 -12.08
N TRP A 698 14.13 10.60 -11.97
CA TRP A 698 15.49 10.84 -12.42
C TRP A 698 15.74 10.54 -13.90
N ALA A 699 15.08 9.50 -14.39
CA ALA A 699 15.36 8.99 -15.72
C ALA A 699 14.06 8.69 -16.47
N MET A 700 14.10 8.94 -17.78
CA MET A 700 12.97 8.81 -18.69
C MET A 700 13.49 8.32 -20.04
N ALA A 701 12.77 7.43 -20.69
CA ALA A 701 13.07 6.95 -22.03
C ALA A 701 11.78 6.83 -22.83
N VAL A 702 11.73 7.47 -23.99
CA VAL A 702 10.60 7.40 -24.91
C VAL A 702 10.84 6.28 -25.92
N ALA A 703 9.79 5.50 -26.24
CA ALA A 703 9.86 4.46 -27.25
C ALA A 703 10.17 5.04 -28.64
N HIS A 704 10.85 4.28 -29.49
CA HIS A 704 11.26 4.73 -30.84
C HIS A 704 10.07 5.07 -31.75
N ARG A 705 8.89 4.53 -31.45
CA ARG A 705 7.65 4.84 -32.18
C ARG A 705 6.77 5.86 -31.46
N GLY A 706 7.16 6.32 -30.26
CA GLY A 706 6.37 7.23 -29.46
C GLY A 706 5.19 6.58 -28.72
N ASN A 707 4.91 5.29 -28.93
CA ASN A 707 3.73 4.61 -28.38
C ASN A 707 3.69 4.52 -26.84
N PHE A 708 4.84 4.60 -26.20
CA PHE A 708 4.93 4.58 -24.75
C PHE A 708 6.15 5.31 -24.22
N LEU A 709 6.06 5.71 -22.99
CA LEU A 709 7.12 6.33 -22.21
C LEU A 709 7.45 5.43 -21.03
N VAL A 710 8.72 5.27 -20.72
CA VAL A 710 9.18 4.61 -19.48
C VAL A 710 9.84 5.64 -18.59
N SER A 711 9.49 5.65 -17.32
CA SER A 711 10.07 6.54 -16.31
C SER A 711 10.49 5.77 -15.07
N ALA A 712 11.55 6.25 -14.41
CA ALA A 712 12.00 5.70 -13.13
C ALA A 712 12.72 6.75 -12.28
N GLY A 713 12.79 6.52 -10.99
CA GLY A 713 13.37 7.51 -10.10
C GLY A 713 13.73 7.00 -8.70
N HIS A 714 13.59 7.90 -7.74
CA HIS A 714 13.95 7.69 -6.34
C HIS A 714 13.07 6.64 -5.66
N ASP A 715 11.82 6.52 -6.08
CA ASP A 715 10.84 5.54 -5.57
C ASP A 715 11.17 4.10 -5.98
N LYS A 716 12.24 3.89 -6.76
CA LYS A 716 12.68 2.58 -7.29
C LYS A 716 11.66 1.89 -8.19
N SER A 717 10.54 2.54 -8.47
CA SER A 717 9.55 2.05 -9.42
C SER A 717 9.97 2.37 -10.85
N ILE A 718 9.64 1.46 -11.73
CA ILE A 718 9.73 1.65 -13.18
C ILE A 718 8.29 1.68 -13.66
N ARG A 719 7.89 2.79 -14.30
CA ARG A 719 6.53 3.00 -14.79
C ARG A 719 6.50 3.10 -16.28
N VAL A 720 5.51 2.47 -16.88
CA VAL A 720 5.24 2.53 -18.31
C VAL A 720 3.92 3.29 -18.50
N TRP A 721 3.98 4.29 -19.37
CA TRP A 721 2.86 5.13 -19.75
C TRP A 721 2.56 4.86 -21.21
N ASP A 722 1.45 4.20 -21.49
CA ASP A 722 1.07 3.85 -22.85
C ASP A 722 0.21 4.97 -23.46
N GLU A 723 0.43 5.24 -24.75
CA GLU A 723 -0.43 6.12 -25.52
C GLU A 723 -1.77 5.44 -25.77
N THR A 724 -2.85 6.14 -25.46
CA THR A 724 -4.23 5.66 -25.62
C THR A 724 -4.90 6.37 -26.81
N ASP A 725 -5.92 5.74 -27.37
CA ASP A 725 -6.72 6.33 -28.45
C ASP A 725 -7.64 7.47 -27.97
N GLU A 726 -7.66 7.77 -26.66
CA GLU A 726 -8.43 8.86 -26.08
C GLU A 726 -7.83 10.20 -26.47
N GLN A 727 -8.69 11.12 -26.93
CA GLN A 727 -8.29 12.46 -27.30
C GLN A 727 -8.44 13.43 -26.14
N ILE A 728 -7.41 14.21 -25.90
CA ILE A 728 -7.40 15.30 -24.92
C ILE A 728 -7.76 16.62 -25.64
N PHE A 729 -8.74 17.34 -25.07
CA PHE A 729 -9.07 18.69 -25.42
C PHE A 729 -8.54 19.65 -24.33
N LEU A 730 -7.59 20.51 -24.70
CA LEU A 730 -6.90 21.36 -23.72
C LEU A 730 -7.82 22.29 -22.93
N GLU A 731 -8.92 22.72 -23.50
CA GLU A 731 -9.91 23.58 -22.82
C GLU A 731 -10.64 22.81 -21.74
N GLU A 732 -11.11 21.60 -22.04
CA GLU A 732 -11.79 20.72 -21.08
C GLU A 732 -10.85 20.30 -19.93
N GLU A 733 -9.57 20.05 -20.22
CA GLU A 733 -8.59 19.70 -19.20
C GLU A 733 -8.32 20.87 -18.24
N ARG A 734 -8.23 22.09 -18.76
CA ARG A 734 -8.09 23.29 -17.92
C ARG A 734 -9.33 23.57 -17.09
N GLU A 735 -10.49 23.37 -17.64
CA GLU A 735 -11.76 23.49 -16.89
C GLU A 735 -11.82 22.46 -15.77
N ARG A 736 -11.44 21.20 -16.05
CA ARG A 736 -11.38 20.14 -15.05
C ARG A 736 -10.38 20.46 -13.92
N GLU A 737 -9.17 20.95 -14.25
CA GLU A 737 -8.19 21.37 -13.23
C GLU A 737 -8.73 22.50 -12.35
N ILE A 738 -9.47 23.44 -12.90
CA ILE A 738 -10.10 24.55 -12.16
C ILE A 738 -11.22 24.01 -11.28
N GLU A 739 -12.05 23.10 -11.76
CA GLU A 739 -13.11 22.45 -10.99
C GLU A 739 -12.54 21.65 -9.82
N GLU A 740 -11.49 20.84 -10.04
CA GLU A 740 -10.81 20.08 -8.98
C GLU A 740 -10.23 20.99 -7.90
N LEU A 741 -9.62 22.13 -8.29
CA LEU A 741 -9.14 23.14 -7.35
C LEU A 741 -10.29 23.78 -6.55
N TYR A 742 -11.39 24.08 -7.21
CA TYR A 742 -12.57 24.66 -6.55
C TYR A 742 -13.18 23.66 -5.56
N GLU A 743 -13.34 22.41 -5.97
CA GLU A 743 -13.86 21.33 -5.12
C GLU A 743 -12.96 21.06 -3.91
N SER A 744 -11.64 21.04 -4.08
CA SER A 744 -10.69 20.86 -2.98
C SER A 744 -10.73 22.00 -1.97
N THR A 745 -10.91 23.24 -2.44
CA THR A 745 -11.05 24.40 -1.54
C THR A 745 -12.39 24.39 -0.80
N LEU A 746 -13.47 23.96 -1.46
CA LEU A 746 -14.81 23.84 -0.87
C LEU A 746 -14.84 22.76 0.22
N THR A 747 -14.27 21.58 -0.02
CA THR A 747 -14.15 20.53 1.00
C THR A 747 -13.33 20.98 2.20
N THR A 748 -12.21 21.67 1.99
CA THR A 748 -11.37 22.19 3.07
C THR A 748 -12.13 23.23 3.91
N SER A 749 -12.99 24.06 3.32
CA SER A 749 -13.80 25.05 4.05
C SER A 749 -14.89 24.38 4.89
N LEU A 750 -15.58 23.38 4.35
CA LEU A 750 -16.61 22.62 5.07
C LEU A 750 -16.02 21.80 6.24
N GLU A 751 -14.82 21.29 6.08
CA GLU A 751 -14.11 20.58 7.15
C GLU A 751 -13.77 21.50 8.34
N ARG A 752 -13.41 22.77 8.07
CA ARG A 752 -13.13 23.75 9.12
C ARG A 752 -14.39 24.12 9.93
N ASP A 753 -15.51 24.28 9.28
CA ASP A 753 -16.76 24.64 9.95
C ASP A 753 -17.30 23.49 10.80
N GLY A 754 -17.13 22.24 10.40
CA GLY A 754 -17.49 21.05 11.17
C GLY A 754 -16.65 20.85 12.44
N ASP A 755 -15.35 21.16 12.39
CA ASP A 755 -14.43 20.95 13.52
C ASP A 755 -14.63 21.96 14.66
N THR A 756 -15.13 23.17 14.37
CA THR A 756 -15.35 24.20 15.41
C THR A 756 -16.55 23.92 16.29
N ALA A 757 -17.53 23.18 15.80
CA ALA A 757 -18.74 22.82 16.57
C ALA A 757 -18.51 21.68 17.58
N ASP A 758 -17.61 20.73 17.28
CA ASP A 758 -17.42 19.47 18.03
C ASP A 758 -16.09 19.40 18.82
N ALA A 759 -15.36 20.53 18.91
CA ALA A 759 -13.99 20.53 19.46
C ALA A 759 -13.87 20.12 20.94
N ASN A 760 -14.97 20.04 21.70
CA ASN A 760 -14.98 19.71 23.12
C ASN A 760 -15.52 18.31 23.45
N ASP A 761 -16.04 17.55 22.49
CA ASP A 761 -16.57 16.23 22.73
C ASP A 761 -15.53 15.13 22.43
N GLU A 762 -15.31 14.21 23.40
CA GLU A 762 -14.43 13.03 23.21
C GLU A 762 -14.95 12.06 22.14
N PHE A 763 -16.15 12.28 21.66
CA PHE A 763 -16.88 11.43 20.75
C PHE A 763 -17.45 12.24 19.58
N GLY A 764 -17.33 11.73 18.36
CA GLY A 764 -17.82 12.38 17.15
C GLY A 764 -18.40 11.44 16.12
N ALA A 765 -19.06 12.00 15.11
CA ALA A 765 -19.52 11.23 13.96
C ALA A 765 -18.32 10.79 13.09
N ALA A 766 -18.37 9.57 12.55
CA ALA A 766 -17.30 8.98 11.74
C ALA A 766 -17.25 9.50 10.31
N SER A 767 -18.26 10.27 9.86
CA SER A 767 -18.42 10.69 8.48
C SER A 767 -17.50 11.84 8.07
N LYS A 768 -16.97 11.78 6.84
CA LYS A 768 -16.25 12.85 6.15
C LYS A 768 -17.06 13.23 4.91
N GLN A 769 -17.46 14.49 4.80
CA GLN A 769 -18.08 15.00 3.56
C GLN A 769 -17.02 15.11 2.47
N THR A 770 -17.20 14.36 1.40
CA THR A 770 -16.36 14.42 0.19
C THR A 770 -17.15 15.06 -0.96
N THR A 771 -16.46 15.51 -2.00
CA THR A 771 -17.14 16.01 -3.22
C THR A 771 -18.07 14.97 -3.83
N GLU A 772 -17.66 13.69 -3.81
CA GLU A 772 -18.53 12.59 -4.27
C GLU A 772 -19.83 12.49 -3.46
N THR A 773 -19.79 12.69 -2.13
CA THR A 773 -20.98 12.63 -1.29
C THR A 773 -21.90 13.82 -1.50
N LEU A 774 -21.32 15.02 -1.74
CA LEU A 774 -22.08 16.22 -2.09
C LEU A 774 -22.78 16.05 -3.45
N MET A 775 -22.04 15.67 -4.48
CA MET A 775 -22.61 15.38 -5.81
C MET A 775 -23.64 14.25 -5.78
N ALA A 776 -23.41 13.22 -4.96
CA ALA A 776 -24.39 12.15 -4.77
C ALA A 776 -25.67 12.66 -4.11
N GLY A 777 -25.58 13.57 -3.13
CA GLY A 777 -26.72 14.23 -2.51
C GLY A 777 -27.52 15.08 -3.51
N GLU A 778 -26.85 15.87 -4.35
CA GLU A 778 -27.47 16.66 -5.42
C GLU A 778 -28.17 15.77 -6.46
N ARG A 779 -27.52 14.68 -6.90
CA ARG A 779 -28.13 13.69 -7.82
C ARG A 779 -29.36 13.04 -7.22
N ILE A 780 -29.38 12.77 -5.90
CA ILE A 780 -30.60 12.26 -5.23
C ILE A 780 -31.69 13.30 -5.26
N ALA A 781 -31.40 14.56 -4.93
CA ALA A 781 -32.37 15.64 -4.94
C ALA A 781 -32.98 15.84 -6.34
N GLU A 782 -32.15 15.91 -7.37
CA GLU A 782 -32.60 16.02 -8.78
C GLU A 782 -33.44 14.80 -9.20
N ALA A 783 -33.03 13.58 -8.82
CA ALA A 783 -33.78 12.36 -9.13
C ALA A 783 -35.16 12.35 -8.44
N LEU A 784 -35.26 12.87 -7.22
CA LEU A 784 -36.53 12.99 -6.49
C LEU A 784 -37.45 13.99 -7.14
N ASP A 785 -36.93 15.15 -7.55
CA ASP A 785 -37.71 16.21 -8.21
C ASP A 785 -38.24 15.72 -9.57
N LEU A 786 -37.37 15.16 -10.42
CA LEU A 786 -37.75 14.59 -11.71
C LEU A 786 -38.77 13.45 -11.54
N GLY A 787 -38.54 12.58 -10.58
CA GLY A 787 -39.39 11.46 -10.29
C GLY A 787 -40.77 11.88 -9.80
N MET A 788 -40.87 12.90 -8.93
CA MET A 788 -42.17 13.46 -8.48
C MET A 788 -42.92 14.15 -9.60
N ALA A 789 -42.24 14.90 -10.48
CA ALA A 789 -42.84 15.51 -11.65
C ALA A 789 -43.47 14.42 -12.56
N ASP A 790 -42.73 13.33 -12.84
CA ASP A 790 -43.26 12.23 -13.68
C ASP A 790 -44.41 11.49 -13.00
N LEU A 791 -44.37 11.25 -11.69
CA LEU A 791 -45.48 10.65 -10.95
C LEU A 791 -46.76 11.51 -11.00
N ASN A 792 -46.64 12.83 -10.89
CA ASN A 792 -47.79 13.74 -10.98
C ASN A 792 -48.37 13.74 -12.39
N LEU A 793 -47.52 13.82 -13.43
CA LEU A 793 -47.94 13.71 -14.82
C LEU A 793 -48.68 12.38 -15.11
N MET A 794 -48.20 11.29 -14.58
CA MET A 794 -48.83 9.97 -14.76
C MET A 794 -50.18 9.90 -14.03
N LYS A 795 -50.29 10.46 -12.81
CA LYS A 795 -51.56 10.53 -12.09
C LYS A 795 -52.60 11.41 -12.82
N GLU A 796 -52.19 12.57 -13.34
CA GLU A 796 -53.03 13.42 -14.14
C GLU A 796 -53.52 12.72 -15.43
N TYR A 797 -52.63 11.95 -16.05
CA TYR A 797 -52.98 11.16 -17.22
C TYR A 797 -53.95 10.01 -16.87
N GLU A 798 -53.79 9.34 -15.75
CA GLU A 798 -54.70 8.30 -15.28
C GLU A 798 -56.11 8.89 -15.02
N GLN A 799 -56.19 10.03 -14.35
CA GLN A 799 -57.44 10.77 -14.10
C GLN A 799 -58.10 11.26 -15.45
N ALA A 800 -57.26 11.77 -16.37
CA ALA A 800 -57.73 12.15 -17.69
C ALA A 800 -58.24 10.95 -18.52
N LYS A 801 -57.62 9.80 -18.39
CA LYS A 801 -58.01 8.56 -19.04
C LYS A 801 -59.28 7.97 -18.46
N GLU A 802 -59.52 8.09 -17.16
CA GLU A 802 -60.80 7.75 -16.51
C GLU A 802 -61.95 8.64 -17.06
N SER A 803 -61.65 9.89 -17.33
CA SER A 803 -62.65 10.84 -17.89
C SER A 803 -62.79 10.70 -19.41
N ASN A 804 -61.70 10.44 -20.15
CA ASN A 804 -61.67 10.30 -21.62
C ASN A 804 -60.78 9.11 -22.06
N PRO A 805 -61.37 8.01 -22.57
CA PRO A 805 -60.61 6.79 -22.97
C PRO A 805 -59.58 7.05 -24.08
N ASN A 806 -59.71 8.13 -24.85
CA ASN A 806 -58.84 8.49 -25.96
C ASN A 806 -57.83 9.61 -25.62
N ALA A 807 -57.50 9.82 -24.33
CA ALA A 807 -56.52 10.84 -23.94
C ALA A 807 -55.11 10.48 -24.49
N ALA A 808 -54.47 11.44 -25.12
CA ALA A 808 -53.12 11.27 -25.66
C ALA A 808 -52.12 11.07 -24.51
N ALA A 809 -51.14 10.17 -24.70
CA ALA A 809 -50.10 9.92 -23.70
C ALA A 809 -49.26 11.20 -23.49
N PRO A 810 -48.94 11.58 -22.25
CA PRO A 810 -48.17 12.76 -21.96
C PRO A 810 -46.72 12.60 -22.45
N GLN A 811 -46.10 13.68 -22.89
CA GLN A 811 -44.68 13.68 -23.17
C GLN A 811 -43.91 13.62 -21.84
N ARG A 812 -43.19 12.55 -21.60
CA ARG A 812 -42.34 12.37 -20.43
C ARG A 812 -41.03 13.10 -20.61
N HIS A 813 -40.34 13.40 -19.52
CA HIS A 813 -39.03 14.03 -19.54
C HIS A 813 -38.01 13.22 -20.36
N ILE A 814 -37.09 13.89 -21.05
CA ILE A 814 -36.10 13.30 -21.98
C ILE A 814 -35.29 12.17 -21.32
N VAL A 815 -34.93 12.33 -20.02
CA VAL A 815 -34.17 11.34 -19.25
C VAL A 815 -34.90 10.00 -19.19
N PHE A 816 -36.19 9.97 -18.96
CA PHE A 816 -36.96 8.71 -18.91
C PHE A 816 -37.09 8.07 -20.30
N MET A 817 -37.19 8.86 -21.35
CA MET A 817 -37.22 8.36 -22.74
C MET A 817 -35.88 7.78 -23.15
N ALA A 818 -34.74 8.44 -22.77
CA ALA A 818 -33.38 7.97 -23.06
C ALA A 818 -33.04 6.64 -22.36
N LEU A 819 -33.62 6.41 -21.18
CA LEU A 819 -33.42 5.18 -20.40
C LEU A 819 -34.40 4.04 -20.77
N GLY A 820 -35.13 4.14 -21.89
CA GLY A 820 -36.05 3.10 -22.35
C GLY A 820 -37.43 3.12 -21.67
N ASN A 821 -37.95 4.29 -21.31
CA ASN A 821 -39.26 4.50 -20.67
C ASN A 821 -39.40 3.84 -19.27
N ILE A 822 -38.32 3.84 -18.48
CA ILE A 822 -38.32 3.32 -17.11
C ILE A 822 -39.36 4.08 -16.25
N THR A 823 -39.95 3.41 -15.27
CA THR A 823 -40.86 4.04 -14.30
C THR A 823 -40.09 4.98 -13.37
N ALA A 824 -40.73 6.05 -12.87
CA ALA A 824 -40.10 7.01 -11.96
C ALA A 824 -39.50 6.35 -10.72
N GLU A 825 -40.15 5.33 -10.17
CA GLU A 825 -39.67 4.59 -9.02
C GLU A 825 -38.40 3.79 -9.34
N ALA A 826 -38.37 3.11 -10.49
CA ALA A 826 -37.21 2.33 -10.92
C ALA A 826 -36.01 3.26 -11.20
N TYR A 827 -36.24 4.46 -11.71
CA TYR A 827 -35.22 5.47 -11.91
C TYR A 827 -34.60 5.92 -10.58
N VAL A 828 -35.43 6.38 -9.64
CA VAL A 828 -34.98 6.81 -8.31
C VAL A 828 -34.24 5.67 -7.59
N MET A 829 -34.76 4.44 -7.65
CA MET A 829 -34.09 3.27 -7.08
C MET A 829 -32.74 3.03 -7.74
N SER A 830 -32.60 3.17 -9.05
CA SER A 830 -31.34 2.98 -9.76
C SER A 830 -30.28 4.03 -9.38
N VAL A 831 -30.71 5.27 -9.13
CA VAL A 831 -29.81 6.34 -8.66
C VAL A 831 -29.32 6.02 -7.24
N LEU A 832 -30.22 5.60 -6.34
CA LEU A 832 -29.85 5.20 -4.97
C LEU A 832 -28.92 3.99 -4.93
N GLN A 833 -29.10 3.03 -5.83
CA GLN A 833 -28.23 1.82 -5.91
C GLN A 833 -26.84 2.10 -6.49
N LYS A 834 -26.69 3.13 -7.34
CA LYS A 834 -25.40 3.54 -7.89
C LYS A 834 -24.49 4.19 -6.85
N ILE A 835 -25.04 4.67 -5.74
CA ILE A 835 -24.26 5.29 -4.67
C ILE A 835 -23.62 4.19 -3.83
N LYS A 836 -22.33 4.32 -3.55
CA LYS A 836 -21.59 3.38 -2.68
C LYS A 836 -22.27 3.30 -1.31
N ALA A 837 -22.42 2.10 -0.76
CA ALA A 837 -23.12 1.88 0.50
C ALA A 837 -22.52 2.70 1.68
N ALA A 838 -21.20 2.86 1.71
CA ALA A 838 -20.49 3.66 2.71
C ALA A 838 -20.80 5.17 2.60
N ALA A 839 -21.00 5.67 1.40
CA ALA A 839 -21.26 7.10 1.14
C ALA A 839 -22.76 7.49 1.22
N LEU A 840 -23.65 6.49 1.27
CA LEU A 840 -25.09 6.71 1.20
C LEU A 840 -25.62 7.57 2.36
N HIS A 841 -25.16 7.34 3.57
CA HIS A 841 -25.60 8.09 4.76
C HIS A 841 -25.18 9.57 4.66
N ASP A 842 -23.96 9.81 4.21
CA ASP A 842 -23.42 11.17 4.07
C ASP A 842 -24.13 11.94 2.94
N ALA A 843 -24.42 11.25 1.82
CA ALA A 843 -25.22 11.82 0.73
C ALA A 843 -26.65 12.18 1.18
N LEU A 844 -27.26 11.36 2.04
CA LEU A 844 -28.58 11.64 2.60
C LEU A 844 -28.60 12.80 3.59
N LEU A 845 -27.49 13.10 4.29
CA LEU A 845 -27.36 14.27 5.17
C LEU A 845 -27.36 15.59 4.39
N VAL A 846 -26.94 15.59 3.14
CA VAL A 846 -26.93 16.78 2.26
C VAL A 846 -28.36 17.18 1.84
N LEU A 847 -29.32 16.24 1.90
CA LEU A 847 -30.68 16.48 1.45
C LEU A 847 -31.41 17.53 2.32
N PRO A 848 -31.98 18.60 1.73
CA PRO A 848 -32.79 19.54 2.46
C PRO A 848 -34.08 18.87 2.98
N PHE A 849 -34.58 19.31 4.13
CA PHE A 849 -35.80 18.73 4.72
C PHE A 849 -37.03 18.80 3.77
N ALA A 850 -37.06 19.76 2.83
CA ALA A 850 -38.11 19.86 1.82
C ALA A 850 -38.20 18.61 0.92
N SER A 851 -37.10 17.95 0.64
CA SER A 851 -37.03 16.72 -0.18
C SER A 851 -37.40 15.44 0.61
N VAL A 852 -37.35 15.46 1.96
CA VAL A 852 -37.67 14.31 2.81
C VAL A 852 -39.10 13.77 2.60
N PRO A 853 -40.16 14.56 2.50
CA PRO A 853 -41.48 14.04 2.19
C PRO A 853 -41.54 13.33 0.84
N MET A 854 -40.83 13.87 -0.18
CA MET A 854 -40.76 13.24 -1.49
C MET A 854 -40.05 11.87 -1.42
N LEU A 855 -38.96 11.81 -0.72
CA LEU A 855 -38.23 10.56 -0.47
C LEU A 855 -39.12 9.53 0.21
N PHE A 856 -39.90 9.91 1.24
CA PHE A 856 -40.84 9.02 1.91
C PHE A 856 -41.96 8.51 1.01
N THR A 857 -42.43 9.31 0.06
CA THR A 857 -43.40 8.82 -0.93
C THR A 857 -42.79 7.71 -1.80
N PHE A 858 -41.54 7.88 -2.25
CA PHE A 858 -40.85 6.84 -3.02
C PHE A 858 -40.54 5.61 -2.16
N LEU A 859 -40.11 5.75 -0.91
CA LEU A 859 -39.90 4.62 0.01
C LEU A 859 -41.19 3.82 0.24
N ASN A 860 -42.34 4.47 0.30
CA ASN A 860 -43.64 3.78 0.37
C ASN A 860 -43.94 2.99 -0.93
N LEU A 861 -43.68 3.58 -2.10
CA LEU A 861 -43.84 2.91 -3.39
C LEU A 861 -42.86 1.70 -3.53
N PHE A 862 -41.63 1.85 -3.06
CA PHE A 862 -40.66 0.73 -3.02
C PHE A 862 -41.15 -0.38 -2.11
N ALA A 863 -41.71 -0.07 -0.95
CA ALA A 863 -42.30 -1.05 -0.04
C ALA A 863 -43.49 -1.79 -0.66
N VAL A 864 -44.40 -1.09 -1.36
CA VAL A 864 -45.53 -1.70 -2.04
C VAL A 864 -45.08 -2.65 -3.16
N ARG A 865 -44.08 -2.24 -3.96
CA ARG A 865 -43.56 -3.04 -5.09
C ARG A 865 -42.49 -4.06 -4.69
N SER A 866 -42.12 -4.16 -3.40
CA SER A 866 -41.11 -5.06 -2.89
C SER A 866 -39.72 -4.85 -3.57
N MET A 867 -39.33 -3.61 -3.88
CA MET A 867 -38.10 -3.25 -4.53
C MET A 867 -37.01 -3.03 -3.47
N ASN A 868 -35.92 -3.81 -3.47
CA ASN A 868 -34.76 -3.71 -2.61
C ASN A 868 -35.07 -3.27 -1.15
N ILE A 869 -35.81 -4.13 -0.42
CA ILE A 869 -36.33 -3.85 0.93
C ILE A 869 -35.19 -3.55 1.94
N PRO A 870 -34.03 -4.23 1.93
CA PRO A 870 -32.94 -3.90 2.84
C PRO A 870 -32.47 -2.45 2.70
N LEU A 871 -32.30 -1.96 1.47
CA LEU A 871 -31.89 -0.59 1.19
C LEU A 871 -32.96 0.41 1.63
N THR A 872 -34.27 0.14 1.33
CA THR A 872 -35.38 1.00 1.75
C THR A 872 -35.48 1.12 3.28
N CYS A 873 -35.29 0.02 4.01
CA CYS A 873 -35.26 0.02 5.47
C CYS A 873 -34.07 0.84 6.00
N ARG A 874 -32.89 0.64 5.43
CA ARG A 874 -31.66 1.36 5.82
C ARG A 874 -31.84 2.88 5.67
N ILE A 875 -32.33 3.33 4.51
CA ILE A 875 -32.61 4.75 4.26
C ILE A 875 -33.69 5.29 5.23
N LEU A 876 -34.78 4.56 5.40
CA LEU A 876 -35.88 4.98 6.28
C LEU A 876 -35.39 5.15 7.73
N PHE A 877 -34.70 4.17 8.29
CA PHE A 877 -34.21 4.24 9.68
C PHE A 877 -33.21 5.38 9.85
N PHE A 878 -32.33 5.59 8.89
CA PHE A 878 -31.39 6.69 8.92
C PHE A 878 -32.10 8.05 8.92
N MET A 879 -33.05 8.27 8.00
CA MET A 879 -33.81 9.52 7.90
C MET A 879 -34.72 9.77 9.11
N LEU A 880 -35.30 8.73 9.72
CA LEU A 880 -36.04 8.85 10.97
C LEU A 880 -35.14 9.26 12.14
N LYS A 881 -33.88 8.76 12.17
CA LYS A 881 -32.92 9.08 13.24
C LYS A 881 -32.43 10.53 13.10
N THR A 882 -32.10 10.97 11.90
CA THR A 882 -31.54 12.31 11.64
C THR A 882 -32.58 13.43 11.80
N HIS A 883 -33.77 13.25 11.20
CA HIS A 883 -34.81 14.26 11.19
C HIS A 883 -35.92 14.05 12.24
N HIS A 884 -35.64 13.27 13.30
CA HIS A 884 -36.60 12.88 14.32
C HIS A 884 -37.45 14.04 14.87
N LYS A 885 -36.80 15.15 15.28
CA LYS A 885 -37.48 16.32 15.82
C LYS A 885 -38.44 17.00 14.84
N GLN A 886 -38.04 17.12 13.59
CA GLN A 886 -38.80 17.78 12.52
C GLN A 886 -39.99 16.88 12.05
N ILE A 887 -39.76 15.58 11.99
CA ILE A 887 -40.80 14.60 11.62
C ILE A 887 -41.89 14.54 12.68
N VAL A 888 -41.52 14.52 13.96
CA VAL A 888 -42.50 14.50 15.07
C VAL A 888 -43.33 15.80 15.10
N ALA A 889 -42.70 16.94 14.77
CA ALA A 889 -43.41 18.23 14.70
C ALA A 889 -44.43 18.32 13.54
N SER A 890 -44.23 17.53 12.47
CA SER A 890 -45.07 17.60 11.25
C SER A 890 -46.23 16.58 11.29
N ARG A 891 -47.47 17.09 11.40
CA ARG A 891 -48.71 16.28 11.43
C ARG A 891 -48.92 15.47 10.12
N ALA A 892 -48.54 16.03 8.96
CA ALA A 892 -48.67 15.38 7.68
C ALA A 892 -47.78 14.13 7.52
N MET A 893 -46.60 14.13 8.12
CA MET A 893 -45.66 13.02 8.02
C MET A 893 -46.16 11.74 8.74
N LYS A 894 -47.02 11.88 9.74
CA LYS A 894 -47.57 10.75 10.48
C LYS A 894 -48.37 9.79 9.59
N ALA A 895 -49.24 10.34 8.78
CA ALA A 895 -50.10 9.54 7.85
C ALA A 895 -49.26 8.78 6.82
N MET A 896 -48.19 9.42 6.33
CA MET A 896 -47.25 8.78 5.38
C MET A 896 -46.47 7.64 6.05
N LEU A 897 -45.98 7.87 7.28
CA LEU A 897 -45.24 6.87 8.03
C LEU A 897 -46.09 5.67 8.43
N ASP A 898 -47.36 5.85 8.77
CA ASP A 898 -48.26 4.73 9.06
C ASP A 898 -48.50 3.85 7.85
N GLY A 899 -48.59 4.45 6.63
CA GLY A 899 -48.63 3.73 5.36
C GLY A 899 -47.38 2.91 5.09
N ILE A 900 -46.19 3.57 5.22
CA ILE A 900 -44.90 2.91 5.04
C ILE A 900 -44.73 1.74 6.00
N ARG A 901 -45.06 1.94 7.29
CA ARG A 901 -44.96 0.91 8.33
C ARG A 901 -45.83 -0.32 7.99
N ALA A 902 -47.06 -0.12 7.53
CA ALA A 902 -47.98 -1.21 7.17
C ALA A 902 -47.40 -2.03 5.98
N ASN A 903 -46.95 -1.34 4.93
CA ASN A 903 -46.43 -1.96 3.71
C ASN A 903 -45.11 -2.67 3.97
N LEU A 904 -44.16 -2.05 4.69
CA LEU A 904 -42.90 -2.68 5.06
C LEU A 904 -43.09 -3.92 5.94
N ARG A 905 -44.02 -3.89 6.90
CA ARG A 905 -44.30 -5.08 7.71
C ARG A 905 -44.81 -6.25 6.86
N ALA A 906 -45.68 -5.97 5.89
CA ALA A 906 -46.21 -7.02 5.00
C ALA A 906 -45.10 -7.63 4.14
N THR A 907 -44.23 -6.79 3.56
CA THR A 907 -43.14 -7.23 2.69
C THR A 907 -42.03 -7.93 3.46
N LEU A 908 -41.62 -7.42 4.64
CA LEU A 908 -40.65 -8.09 5.52
C LEU A 908 -41.15 -9.46 6.00
N LYS A 909 -42.45 -9.59 6.32
CA LYS A 909 -43.02 -10.89 6.66
C LYS A 909 -42.94 -11.87 5.50
N LYS A 910 -43.24 -11.43 4.28
CA LYS A 910 -43.09 -12.25 3.06
C LYS A 910 -41.64 -12.69 2.86
N GLN A 911 -40.67 -11.80 2.97
CA GLN A 911 -39.25 -12.14 2.84
C GLN A 911 -38.78 -13.12 3.93
N LYS A 912 -39.22 -12.92 5.17
CA LYS A 912 -38.91 -13.85 6.27
C LYS A 912 -39.45 -15.25 5.96
N ASP A 913 -40.65 -15.36 5.44
CA ASP A 913 -41.28 -16.62 5.11
C ASP A 913 -40.55 -17.30 3.93
N GLU A 914 -40.13 -16.55 2.90
CA GLU A 914 -39.31 -17.02 1.79
C GLU A 914 -37.91 -17.48 2.24
N MET A 915 -37.21 -16.70 3.09
CA MET A 915 -35.93 -17.12 3.65
C MET A 915 -36.06 -18.36 4.54
N GLY A 916 -37.12 -18.43 5.36
CA GLY A 916 -37.40 -19.60 6.18
C GLY A 916 -37.61 -20.86 5.35
N PHE A 917 -38.32 -20.75 4.23
CA PHE A 917 -38.54 -21.85 3.29
C PHE A 917 -37.20 -22.27 2.65
N ASN A 918 -36.43 -21.34 2.15
CA ASN A 918 -35.14 -21.62 1.51
C ASN A 918 -34.13 -22.25 2.51
N LEU A 919 -34.09 -21.79 3.75
CA LEU A 919 -33.27 -22.37 4.80
C LEU A 919 -33.69 -23.81 5.13
N ALA A 920 -35.01 -24.08 5.18
CA ALA A 920 -35.53 -25.44 5.37
C ALA A 920 -35.18 -26.35 4.19
N ALA A 921 -35.27 -25.82 2.97
CA ALA A 921 -34.89 -26.57 1.77
C ALA A 921 -33.39 -26.90 1.76
N LEU A 922 -32.51 -25.94 2.10
CA LEU A 922 -31.08 -26.19 2.21
C LEU A 922 -30.73 -27.22 3.30
N LYS A 923 -31.42 -27.19 4.44
CA LYS A 923 -31.25 -28.22 5.48
C LYS A 923 -31.61 -29.62 4.97
N VAL A 924 -32.69 -29.74 4.23
CA VAL A 924 -33.10 -31.04 3.61
C VAL A 924 -32.04 -31.52 2.60
N VAL A 925 -31.57 -30.62 1.72
CA VAL A 925 -30.50 -30.96 0.76
C VAL A 925 -29.21 -31.35 1.49
N GLY A 926 -28.83 -30.60 2.55
CA GLY A 926 -27.67 -30.94 3.38
C GLY A 926 -27.82 -32.31 4.09
N MET A 927 -29.03 -32.70 4.52
CA MET A 927 -29.28 -34.04 5.05
C MET A 927 -29.10 -35.09 3.97
N GLN A 928 -29.66 -34.87 2.77
CA GLN A 928 -29.53 -35.81 1.64
C GLN A 928 -28.07 -36.00 1.21
N ILE A 929 -27.28 -34.91 1.17
CA ILE A 929 -25.86 -35.01 0.85
C ILE A 929 -25.11 -35.83 1.92
N ARG A 930 -25.41 -35.61 3.22
CA ARG A 930 -24.82 -36.40 4.32
C ARG A 930 -25.24 -37.89 4.23
N GLU A 931 -26.51 -38.18 3.95
CA GLU A 931 -26.96 -39.55 3.77
C GLU A 931 -26.28 -40.22 2.57
N ASN A 932 -26.10 -39.51 1.47
CA ASN A 932 -25.39 -40.05 0.30
C ASN A 932 -23.91 -40.28 0.60
N SER A 933 -23.23 -39.33 1.30
CA SER A 933 -21.82 -39.51 1.69
C SER A 933 -21.60 -40.67 2.65
N ILE A 934 -22.58 -41.00 3.52
CA ILE A 934 -22.52 -42.19 4.38
C ILE A 934 -22.70 -43.48 3.52
N LYS A 935 -23.58 -43.44 2.53
CA LYS A 935 -23.75 -44.60 1.60
C LYS A 935 -22.48 -44.84 0.79
N ASP A 936 -21.87 -43.79 0.25
CA ASP A 936 -20.63 -43.93 -0.51
C ASP A 936 -19.50 -44.50 0.35
N TYR A 937 -19.38 -44.07 1.60
CA TYR A 937 -18.39 -44.59 2.55
C TYR A 937 -18.61 -46.07 2.88
N VAL A 938 -19.87 -46.50 2.99
CA VAL A 938 -20.20 -47.92 3.25
C VAL A 938 -19.90 -48.79 2.02
N ASP A 939 -20.16 -48.24 0.82
CA ASP A 939 -19.87 -48.95 -0.42
C ASP A 939 -18.37 -49.11 -0.69
N GLU A 940 -17.56 -48.07 -0.40
CA GLU A 940 -16.09 -48.14 -0.48
C GLU A 940 -15.50 -49.19 0.47
N THR A 941 -15.95 -49.22 1.72
CA THR A 941 -15.47 -50.25 2.69
C THR A 941 -15.85 -51.65 2.26
N TRP A 942 -17.02 -51.86 1.63
CA TRP A 942 -17.43 -53.14 1.08
C TRP A 942 -16.61 -53.55 -0.16
N GLU A 943 -16.27 -52.65 -1.00
CA GLU A 943 -15.39 -52.87 -2.16
C GLU A 943 -13.96 -53.19 -1.72
N GLU A 944 -13.40 -52.51 -0.74
CA GLU A 944 -12.08 -52.82 -0.17
C GLU A 944 -12.07 -54.20 0.49
N GLU A 945 -13.06 -54.58 1.30
CA GLU A 945 -13.16 -55.94 1.86
C GLU A 945 -13.32 -57.00 0.77
N ASN A 946 -14.04 -56.77 -0.30
CA ASN A 946 -14.14 -57.73 -1.42
C ASN A 946 -12.83 -57.77 -2.22
N HIS A 947 -12.11 -56.68 -2.39
CA HIS A 947 -10.78 -56.70 -3.00
C HIS A 947 -9.75 -57.44 -2.14
N GLU A 948 -9.76 -57.31 -0.82
CA GLU A 948 -8.88 -58.09 0.08
C GLU A 948 -9.26 -59.56 0.07
N ARG A 949 -10.53 -59.91 0.07
CA ARG A 949 -10.98 -61.32 -0.05
C ARG A 949 -10.62 -61.93 -1.41
N SER A 950 -10.65 -61.18 -2.50
CA SER A 950 -10.22 -61.63 -3.82
C SER A 950 -8.70 -61.77 -3.94
N ALA A 951 -7.93 -60.88 -3.29
CA ALA A 951 -6.48 -60.97 -3.22
C ALA A 951 -6.01 -62.18 -2.39
N LYS A 952 -6.67 -62.46 -1.26
CA LYS A 952 -6.41 -63.69 -0.47
C LYS A 952 -6.74 -64.97 -1.22
N LYS A 953 -7.77 -65.02 -2.06
CA LYS A 953 -8.11 -66.21 -2.94
C LYS A 953 -7.09 -66.40 -4.05
N ARG A 954 -6.49 -65.35 -4.60
CA ARG A 954 -5.44 -65.49 -5.64
C ARG A 954 -4.10 -65.94 -5.09
N GLY A 955 -3.78 -65.66 -3.81
CA GLY A 955 -2.57 -66.16 -3.16
C GLY A 955 -2.55 -67.70 -2.92
N PHE A 956 -3.71 -68.33 -2.86
CA PHE A 956 -3.82 -69.77 -2.65
C PHE A 956 -3.68 -70.61 -3.91
N VAL A 957 -3.81 -70.05 -5.10
CA VAL A 957 -3.74 -70.75 -6.40
C VAL A 957 -2.31 -70.91 -6.94
N HIS A 958 -1.34 -70.27 -6.33
CA HIS A 958 0.07 -70.27 -6.76
C HIS A 958 0.97 -71.25 -5.94
N VAL A 959 0.38 -72.09 -5.07
CA VAL A 959 1.15 -73.03 -4.22
C VAL A 959 0.62 -74.46 -4.44
N ALA A 960 -0.01 -74.73 -5.58
CA ALA A 960 -0.31 -76.07 -5.98
C ALA A 960 0.32 -76.41 -7.35
#